data_69393f806adbbbc9218cef49f6d95f58
#
_entry.id   69393f806adbbbc9218cef49f6d95f58
#
_cell.length_a   1.000
_cell.length_b   1.000
_cell.length_c   1.000
_cell.angle_alpha   90.00
_cell.angle_beta   90.00
_cell.angle_gamma   90.00
#
_symmetry.space_group_name_H-M   'P 1'
#
loop_
_entity.id
_entity.type
_entity.pdbx_description
1 polymer ?
#
loop_
_entity_poly.entity_id
_entity_poly.type
_entity_poly.pdbx_seq_one_letter_code
_entity_poly.pdbx_strand_id
1 'polypeptide(L)'
;MAASAKEGGPAGNAAETAPAEEAPSANTEEEEASALEEIVVTATRTPKALKDVPVVTRVIGSDELRKADATNIQDLLTEEIPGLEFGFSMTQETSLSMSGFGGSAVLFLVDGERLAGETMDNVDYNRLSLGDVGRVEIVKGASSALYGANAVGGVVNLISREDTAPWHLDLNSRYSAMGDEWRAGAVLGLSSGNVRSATTYQFSTRRRVNLTDAFDTASSVHNIFGGTTHNIKERLTWNVAPGLKLVARGGFYYRESDRLNYSDRYHDYSGGLRALWNIREGSDLELSYSYDQYDKSRFEGDRRTHDHDYSNRQHILHALFNRILGKLTLTAGADYMHDYLTTYQFAGNGRHLQHTFDAFVQGDYTPVEWFNAVASLREDYFSASRNNAVTARAAAMFRLAPLSIRLSYSGGFRAPTLKELYMDFDMAGIQMIYGNPDLKPERSHNFNVALERMGNIRDGVLRGSYSLTLSGYYNYYDSRITTEDAPGQGDVEAGARYCNEDGVKVCGVDFNVRYRADMGLGANISYNFLHVGGGTVDSQFSQPRPHSATWRLDYERRLGTSYRLLYAALSGRYLGKPESRYPTDGAYSIWKLTLQQSLWRGIAVNFTVDNLFNYRPKIYYWNSAMTTGTTWSIGISIPLDDRL
;
A
#
# COMPACT_ATOMS: atom_id res chain seq x y z
N MET A 1 39.21 50.38 -52.55
CA MET A 1 39.30 51.77 -52.13
C MET A 1 38.88 51.85 -50.71
N ALA A 2 39.80 51.86 -49.82
CA ALA A 2 40.41 53.01 -49.16
C ALA A 2 39.48 53.53 -48.05
N ALA A 3 39.81 53.25 -46.87
CA ALA A 3 40.60 53.95 -45.82
C ALA A 3 39.62 54.72 -44.90
N SER A 4 39.75 54.91 -43.64
CA SER A 4 40.86 55.07 -42.71
C SER A 4 40.32 55.36 -41.30
N ALA A 5 40.87 54.76 -40.33
CA ALA A 5 41.37 55.16 -39.02
C ALA A 5 40.96 56.50 -38.38
N LYS A 6 40.69 56.54 -37.09
CA LYS A 6 41.54 57.13 -36.04
C LYS A 6 40.86 57.02 -34.63
N GLU A 7 41.53 56.40 -33.74
CA GLU A 7 42.02 56.73 -32.41
C GLU A 7 41.32 57.77 -31.52
N GLY A 8 41.14 57.41 -30.24
CA GLY A 8 40.98 58.32 -29.10
C GLY A 8 40.40 57.65 -27.89
N GLY A 9 41.23 57.08 -27.02
CA GLY A 9 40.88 56.89 -25.60
C GLY A 9 41.40 58.11 -24.79
N PRO A 10 41.31 58.17 -23.44
CA PRO A 10 40.77 57.26 -22.45
C PRO A 10 39.89 57.99 -21.41
N ALA A 11 39.18 57.28 -20.52
CA ALA A 11 39.14 57.60 -19.09
C ALA A 11 38.14 56.66 -18.39
N GLY A 12 38.65 56.07 -17.32
CA GLY A 12 37.92 55.10 -16.53
C GLY A 12 36.76 55.66 -15.71
N ASN A 13 35.83 54.76 -15.41
CA ASN A 13 35.04 54.84 -14.19
C ASN A 13 34.76 53.41 -13.76
N ALA A 14 35.23 53.12 -12.55
CA ALA A 14 34.92 51.91 -11.80
C ALA A 14 33.40 51.92 -11.52
N ALA A 15 32.67 50.98 -12.12
CA ALA A 15 31.33 50.65 -11.71
C ALA A 15 31.43 49.42 -10.84
N GLU A 16 31.06 49.58 -9.61
CA GLU A 16 30.77 48.56 -8.59
C GLU A 16 29.87 47.50 -9.22
N THR A 17 30.36 46.25 -9.31
CA THR A 17 29.56 45.12 -9.66
C THR A 17 28.70 44.74 -8.43
N ALA A 18 27.40 45.07 -8.51
CA ALA A 18 26.39 44.49 -7.65
C ALA A 18 26.42 42.97 -7.82
N PRO A 19 26.23 42.19 -6.73
CA PRO A 19 26.15 40.72 -6.82
C PRO A 19 24.97 40.35 -7.70
N ALA A 20 25.21 39.47 -8.66
CA ALA A 20 24.17 38.89 -9.50
C ALA A 20 23.13 38.22 -8.59
N GLU A 21 21.92 38.71 -8.60
CA GLU A 21 20.76 38.08 -8.06
C GLU A 21 20.65 36.71 -8.75
N GLU A 22 20.86 35.61 -7.99
CA GLU A 22 20.64 34.25 -8.46
C GLU A 22 19.16 34.14 -8.88
N ALA A 23 18.93 33.82 -10.13
CA ALA A 23 17.60 33.54 -10.66
C ALA A 23 16.98 32.39 -9.82
N PRO A 24 15.71 32.52 -9.41
CA PRO A 24 15.05 31.52 -8.58
C PRO A 24 15.00 30.18 -9.32
N SER A 25 15.29 29.11 -8.59
CA SER A 25 15.22 27.73 -9.08
C SER A 25 13.78 27.41 -9.53
N ALA A 26 13.59 27.23 -10.82
CA ALA A 26 12.33 26.81 -11.44
C ALA A 26 11.84 25.40 -10.99
N ASN A 27 12.61 24.73 -10.13
CA ASN A 27 12.40 23.30 -9.82
C ASN A 27 11.22 23.01 -8.89
N THR A 28 10.77 23.96 -8.06
CA THR A 28 9.71 23.66 -7.06
C THR A 28 8.32 23.75 -7.66
N GLU A 29 8.09 24.66 -8.60
CA GLU A 29 6.82 24.72 -9.34
C GLU A 29 6.68 23.53 -10.31
N GLU A 30 7.79 23.03 -10.86
CA GLU A 30 7.82 21.86 -11.72
C GLU A 30 7.61 20.55 -10.94
N GLU A 31 8.12 20.40 -9.71
CA GLU A 31 7.95 19.18 -8.91
C GLU A 31 6.51 19.02 -8.38
N GLU A 32 5.81 20.09 -8.02
CA GLU A 32 4.41 20.00 -7.58
C GLU A 32 3.41 20.01 -8.71
N ALA A 33 3.66 20.77 -9.78
CA ALA A 33 2.92 20.61 -11.02
C ALA A 33 3.04 19.16 -11.51
N SER A 34 4.22 18.56 -11.38
CA SER A 34 4.47 17.15 -11.68
C SER A 34 3.69 16.18 -10.76
N ALA A 35 3.62 16.42 -9.45
CA ALA A 35 2.86 15.56 -8.53
C ALA A 35 1.34 15.63 -8.76
N LEU A 36 0.81 16.76 -9.19
CA LEU A 36 -0.60 16.95 -9.55
C LEU A 36 -0.94 16.40 -10.94
N GLU A 37 0.02 16.36 -11.82
CA GLU A 37 -0.07 15.74 -13.14
C GLU A 37 0.24 14.23 -13.09
N GLU A 38 0.59 13.71 -11.91
CA GLU A 38 0.82 12.29 -11.72
C GLU A 38 -0.40 11.49 -12.16
N ILE A 39 -0.19 10.61 -13.13
CA ILE A 39 -1.25 9.78 -13.69
C ILE A 39 -1.51 8.61 -12.75
N VAL A 40 -2.75 8.48 -12.30
CA VAL A 40 -3.23 7.38 -11.49
C VAL A 40 -4.22 6.53 -12.26
N VAL A 41 -4.28 5.25 -11.93
CA VAL A 41 -5.15 4.28 -12.60
C VAL A 41 -6.13 3.63 -11.62
N THR A 42 -5.74 3.47 -10.36
CA THR A 42 -6.50 2.70 -9.37
C THR A 42 -7.88 3.27 -9.07
N ALA A 43 -8.04 4.59 -9.08
CA ALA A 43 -9.31 5.23 -8.70
C ALA A 43 -10.45 5.05 -9.72
N THR A 44 -10.11 4.91 -11.01
CA THR A 44 -11.08 4.92 -12.13
C THR A 44 -10.88 3.79 -13.13
N ARG A 45 -9.91 2.91 -12.97
CA ARG A 45 -9.49 1.88 -13.95
C ARG A 45 -9.07 2.49 -15.31
N THR A 46 -8.88 3.79 -15.37
CA THR A 46 -8.40 4.53 -16.54
C THR A 46 -7.31 5.51 -16.12
N PRO A 47 -6.28 5.71 -16.94
CA PRO A 47 -5.25 6.72 -16.65
C PRO A 47 -5.88 8.11 -16.54
N LYS A 48 -5.68 8.78 -15.40
CA LYS A 48 -6.21 10.10 -15.12
C LYS A 48 -5.26 10.89 -14.23
N ALA A 49 -5.10 12.18 -14.47
CA ALA A 49 -4.31 13.01 -13.58
C ALA A 49 -4.95 13.06 -12.18
N LEU A 50 -4.15 12.98 -11.12
CA LEU A 50 -4.63 12.91 -9.74
C LEU A 50 -5.56 14.08 -9.39
N LYS A 51 -5.25 15.29 -9.91
CA LYS A 51 -6.09 16.48 -9.75
C LYS A 51 -7.51 16.33 -10.32
N ASP A 52 -7.71 15.40 -11.25
CA ASP A 52 -8.98 15.19 -11.97
C ASP A 52 -9.77 13.99 -11.45
N VAL A 53 -9.24 13.27 -10.47
CA VAL A 53 -9.90 12.09 -9.89
C VAL A 53 -10.97 12.51 -8.89
N PRO A 54 -12.24 12.08 -9.08
CA PRO A 54 -13.36 12.49 -8.21
C PRO A 54 -13.44 11.75 -6.86
N VAL A 55 -12.48 10.87 -6.60
CA VAL A 55 -12.43 10.04 -5.39
C VAL A 55 -11.18 10.36 -4.60
N VAL A 56 -11.27 10.30 -3.27
CA VAL A 56 -10.12 10.54 -2.39
C VAL A 56 -9.04 9.49 -2.65
N THR A 57 -7.97 9.90 -3.27
CA THR A 57 -6.84 9.07 -3.67
C THR A 57 -5.55 9.67 -3.12
N ARG A 58 -4.75 8.85 -2.44
CA ARG A 58 -3.40 9.19 -2.01
C ARG A 58 -2.41 8.49 -2.91
N VAL A 59 -1.44 9.24 -3.42
CA VAL A 59 -0.29 8.68 -4.13
C VAL A 59 0.96 8.92 -3.30
N ILE A 60 1.78 7.90 -3.17
CA ILE A 60 3.13 7.96 -2.61
C ILE A 60 4.06 7.72 -3.78
N GLY A 61 4.58 8.79 -4.35
CA GLY A 61 5.47 8.75 -5.51
C GLY A 61 6.90 8.36 -5.16
N SER A 62 7.75 8.23 -6.17
CA SER A 62 9.15 7.77 -6.00
C SER A 62 9.98 8.65 -5.05
N ASP A 63 9.78 9.96 -5.06
CA ASP A 63 10.45 10.88 -4.13
C ASP A 63 9.97 10.71 -2.70
N GLU A 64 8.68 10.53 -2.48
CA GLU A 64 8.13 10.25 -1.15
C GLU A 64 8.57 8.87 -0.63
N LEU A 65 8.62 7.83 -1.49
CA LEU A 65 9.19 6.51 -1.17
C LEU A 65 10.64 6.63 -0.69
N ARG A 66 11.46 7.40 -1.39
CA ARG A 66 12.85 7.69 -0.99
C ARG A 66 12.91 8.41 0.35
N LYS A 67 12.10 9.46 0.55
CA LYS A 67 12.06 10.29 1.77
C LYS A 67 11.54 9.54 2.99
N ALA A 68 10.62 8.62 2.82
CA ALA A 68 10.11 7.78 3.90
C ALA A 68 11.19 6.84 4.46
N ASP A 69 12.17 6.46 3.64
CA ASP A 69 13.23 5.50 4.01
C ASP A 69 12.64 4.22 4.64
N ALA A 70 11.48 3.79 4.08
CA ALA A 70 10.78 2.61 4.54
C ALA A 70 11.41 1.35 3.94
N THR A 71 11.51 0.30 4.74
CA THR A 71 12.14 -0.95 4.31
C THR A 71 11.14 -1.96 3.74
N ASN A 72 9.86 -1.78 4.02
CA ASN A 72 8.78 -2.63 3.58
C ASN A 72 7.48 -1.82 3.48
N ILE A 73 6.44 -2.42 2.92
CA ILE A 73 5.14 -1.76 2.74
C ILE A 73 4.45 -1.41 4.06
N GLN A 74 4.66 -2.19 5.12
CA GLN A 74 4.06 -1.96 6.44
C GLN A 74 4.60 -0.68 7.05
N ASP A 75 5.92 -0.49 7.05
CA ASP A 75 6.57 0.74 7.53
C ASP A 75 6.08 1.94 6.73
N LEU A 76 6.10 1.84 5.39
CA LEU A 76 5.66 2.91 4.51
C LEU A 76 4.23 3.37 4.80
N LEU A 77 3.29 2.43 4.83
CA LEU A 77 1.87 2.76 5.03
C LEU A 77 1.60 3.30 6.43
N THR A 78 2.28 2.77 7.45
CA THR A 78 2.13 3.25 8.83
C THR A 78 2.68 4.67 9.03
N GLU A 79 3.73 5.04 8.32
CA GLU A 79 4.34 6.38 8.39
C GLU A 79 3.58 7.42 7.56
N GLU A 80 2.96 7.02 6.44
CA GLU A 80 2.34 7.95 5.49
C GLU A 80 0.81 8.08 5.66
N ILE A 81 0.14 7.07 6.27
CA ILE A 81 -1.32 7.02 6.33
C ILE A 81 -1.78 6.96 7.79
N PRO A 82 -2.28 8.06 8.36
CA PRO A 82 -2.89 8.02 9.68
C PRO A 82 -4.18 7.19 9.64
N GLY A 83 -4.50 6.49 10.75
CA GLY A 83 -5.63 5.57 10.83
C GLY A 83 -5.37 4.22 10.18
N LEU A 84 -4.14 3.96 9.69
CA LEU A 84 -3.68 2.67 9.24
C LEU A 84 -2.70 2.10 10.28
N GLU A 85 -3.00 0.91 10.78
CA GLU A 85 -2.21 0.23 11.80
C GLU A 85 -1.98 -1.22 11.40
N PHE A 86 -0.79 -1.73 11.72
CA PHE A 86 -0.49 -3.14 11.67
C PHE A 86 -0.40 -3.70 13.09
N GLY A 87 -1.21 -4.70 13.36
CA GLY A 87 -1.15 -5.52 14.57
C GLY A 87 -0.49 -6.87 14.27
N PHE A 88 -0.26 -7.65 15.31
CA PHE A 88 0.32 -8.98 15.18
C PHE A 88 -0.54 -9.99 15.95
N SER A 89 -0.87 -11.10 15.32
CA SER A 89 -1.53 -12.22 15.96
C SER A 89 -0.58 -12.95 16.92
N MET A 90 -1.11 -13.90 17.71
CA MET A 90 -0.28 -14.78 18.55
C MET A 90 0.74 -15.59 17.73
N THR A 91 0.44 -15.85 16.48
CA THR A 91 1.36 -16.50 15.53
C THR A 91 2.31 -15.51 14.86
N GLN A 92 2.27 -14.22 15.21
CA GLN A 92 2.98 -13.11 14.58
C GLN A 92 2.66 -12.94 13.10
N GLU A 93 1.53 -13.41 12.65
CA GLU A 93 1.00 -13.02 11.37
C GLU A 93 0.42 -11.61 11.48
N THR A 94 0.74 -10.80 10.50
CA THR A 94 0.40 -9.38 10.51
C THR A 94 -1.07 -9.20 10.18
N SER A 95 -1.78 -8.45 11.01
CA SER A 95 -3.13 -7.97 10.74
C SER A 95 -3.11 -6.49 10.40
N LEU A 96 -3.94 -6.08 9.45
CA LEU A 96 -4.12 -4.68 9.06
C LEU A 96 -5.43 -4.14 9.63
N SER A 97 -5.39 -2.92 10.12
CA SER A 97 -6.58 -2.09 10.35
C SER A 97 -6.41 -0.78 9.58
N MET A 98 -7.36 -0.44 8.74
CA MET A 98 -7.40 0.83 8.00
C MET A 98 -8.76 1.47 8.16
N SER A 99 -8.81 2.63 8.83
CA SER A 99 -10.06 3.38 9.06
C SER A 99 -11.18 2.52 9.66
N GLY A 100 -10.85 1.61 10.60
CA GLY A 100 -11.80 0.70 11.25
C GLY A 100 -12.14 -0.57 10.47
N PHE A 101 -11.54 -0.77 9.28
CA PHE A 101 -11.68 -1.99 8.49
C PHE A 101 -10.50 -2.93 8.71
N GLY A 102 -10.77 -4.24 8.83
CA GLY A 102 -9.73 -5.26 8.91
C GLY A 102 -9.06 -5.54 7.57
N GLY A 103 -7.98 -6.32 7.58
CA GLY A 103 -7.20 -6.62 6.39
C GLY A 103 -7.95 -7.34 5.27
N SER A 104 -8.94 -8.18 5.60
CA SER A 104 -9.82 -8.84 4.61
C SER A 104 -10.72 -7.86 3.85
N ALA A 105 -10.89 -6.63 4.35
CA ALA A 105 -11.67 -5.57 3.71
C ALA A 105 -10.82 -4.57 2.90
N VAL A 106 -9.48 -4.71 2.90
CA VAL A 106 -8.55 -3.85 2.15
C VAL A 106 -7.84 -4.67 1.09
N LEU A 107 -8.04 -4.31 -0.16
CA LEU A 107 -7.48 -5.04 -1.29
C LEU A 107 -6.08 -4.55 -1.64
N PHE A 108 -5.11 -5.47 -1.64
CA PHE A 108 -3.74 -5.21 -2.10
C PHE A 108 -3.55 -5.73 -3.52
N LEU A 109 -2.94 -4.90 -4.36
CA LEU A 109 -2.68 -5.18 -5.76
C LEU A 109 -1.20 -4.90 -6.09
N VAL A 110 -0.67 -5.62 -7.05
CA VAL A 110 0.59 -5.31 -7.73
C VAL A 110 0.30 -5.14 -9.21
N ASP A 111 0.53 -3.95 -9.76
CA ASP A 111 0.18 -3.57 -11.13
C ASP A 111 -1.29 -3.85 -11.49
N GLY A 112 -2.20 -3.71 -10.50
CA GLY A 112 -3.63 -3.95 -10.66
C GLY A 112 -4.09 -5.40 -10.51
N GLU A 113 -3.20 -6.35 -10.23
CA GLU A 113 -3.51 -7.76 -10.05
C GLU A 113 -3.52 -8.19 -8.58
N ARG A 114 -4.48 -9.02 -8.20
CA ARG A 114 -4.67 -9.52 -6.83
C ARG A 114 -3.58 -10.50 -6.43
N LEU A 115 -3.36 -10.61 -5.12
CA LEU A 115 -2.47 -11.60 -4.50
C LEU A 115 -3.29 -12.72 -3.86
N ALA A 116 -2.86 -13.98 -4.07
CA ALA A 116 -3.40 -15.13 -3.34
C ALA A 116 -2.83 -15.24 -1.92
N GLY A 117 -3.37 -16.15 -1.11
CA GLY A 117 -2.77 -16.54 0.15
C GLY A 117 -3.12 -15.65 1.32
N GLU A 118 -4.39 -15.50 1.63
CA GLU A 118 -4.85 -14.87 2.86
C GLU A 118 -4.71 -15.84 4.04
N THR A 119 -3.66 -15.64 4.84
CA THR A 119 -3.52 -16.29 6.14
C THR A 119 -4.06 -15.36 7.23
N MET A 120 -4.92 -15.85 8.11
CA MET A 120 -5.56 -15.04 9.17
C MET A 120 -6.23 -13.76 8.63
N ASP A 121 -6.92 -13.88 7.50
CA ASP A 121 -7.66 -12.81 6.82
C ASP A 121 -6.79 -11.65 6.30
N ASN A 122 -5.49 -11.88 6.11
CA ASN A 122 -4.55 -10.91 5.58
C ASN A 122 -3.61 -11.58 4.58
N VAL A 123 -3.18 -10.84 3.56
CA VAL A 123 -2.08 -11.25 2.68
C VAL A 123 -0.75 -11.22 3.44
N ASP A 124 0.23 -12.00 3.00
CA ASP A 124 1.58 -11.88 3.53
C ASP A 124 2.26 -10.62 2.98
N TYR A 125 2.24 -9.54 3.79
CA TYR A 125 2.80 -8.24 3.41
C TYR A 125 4.32 -8.28 3.14
N ASN A 126 5.04 -9.31 3.61
CA ASN A 126 6.46 -9.46 3.32
C ASN A 126 6.74 -9.80 1.84
N ARG A 127 5.72 -10.25 1.08
CA ARG A 127 5.79 -10.44 -0.37
C ARG A 127 5.84 -9.11 -1.14
N LEU A 128 5.33 -8.03 -0.52
CA LEU A 128 5.19 -6.70 -1.12
C LEU A 128 6.50 -5.93 -0.96
N SER A 129 7.40 -6.18 -1.87
CA SER A 129 8.70 -5.51 -1.97
C SER A 129 8.55 -4.10 -2.52
N LEU A 130 9.32 -3.14 -1.99
CA LEU A 130 9.38 -1.76 -2.47
C LEU A 130 10.50 -1.50 -3.49
N GLY A 131 11.38 -2.48 -3.76
CA GLY A 131 12.58 -2.26 -4.58
C GLY A 131 12.32 -1.95 -6.04
N ASP A 132 11.23 -2.46 -6.59
CA ASP A 132 10.78 -2.27 -7.98
C ASP A 132 9.56 -1.33 -8.09
N VAL A 133 9.13 -0.73 -6.98
CA VAL A 133 7.94 0.12 -6.94
C VAL A 133 8.29 1.55 -7.37
N GLY A 134 7.55 2.07 -8.35
CA GLY A 134 7.62 3.46 -8.78
C GLY A 134 6.70 4.37 -7.96
N ARG A 135 5.52 3.87 -7.59
CA ARG A 135 4.57 4.57 -6.72
C ARG A 135 3.58 3.62 -6.06
N VAL A 136 2.95 4.06 -4.99
CA VAL A 136 1.84 3.36 -4.34
C VAL A 136 0.59 4.23 -4.43
N GLU A 137 -0.46 3.69 -5.04
CA GLU A 137 -1.76 4.35 -5.17
C GLU A 137 -2.72 3.78 -4.12
N ILE A 138 -3.34 4.64 -3.32
CA ILE A 138 -4.23 4.26 -2.22
C ILE A 138 -5.57 4.97 -2.41
N VAL A 139 -6.62 4.18 -2.64
CA VAL A 139 -7.99 4.67 -2.70
C VAL A 139 -8.66 4.36 -1.37
N LYS A 140 -9.03 5.41 -0.62
CA LYS A 140 -9.73 5.26 0.65
C LYS A 140 -11.24 5.06 0.45
N GLY A 141 -11.83 4.18 1.24
CA GLY A 141 -13.25 3.83 1.19
C GLY A 141 -13.59 2.78 0.12
N ALA A 142 -14.87 2.40 0.06
CA ALA A 142 -15.28 1.29 -0.78
C ALA A 142 -15.01 1.50 -2.26
N SER A 143 -14.38 0.52 -2.86
CA SER A 143 -14.05 0.45 -4.28
C SER A 143 -14.54 -0.85 -4.93
N SER A 144 -15.46 -1.55 -4.25
CA SER A 144 -15.99 -2.84 -4.71
C SER A 144 -16.69 -2.78 -6.06
N ALA A 145 -17.28 -1.64 -6.43
CA ALA A 145 -17.88 -1.44 -7.75
C ALA A 145 -16.86 -1.48 -8.92
N LEU A 146 -15.56 -1.41 -8.65
CA LEU A 146 -14.49 -1.54 -9.66
C LEU A 146 -13.63 -2.78 -9.47
N TYR A 147 -13.40 -3.16 -8.22
CA TYR A 147 -12.43 -4.19 -7.86
C TYR A 147 -13.08 -5.45 -7.26
N GLY A 148 -14.42 -5.44 -7.07
CA GLY A 148 -15.16 -6.57 -6.51
C GLY A 148 -14.93 -6.76 -5.01
N ALA A 149 -15.01 -8.00 -4.58
CA ALA A 149 -14.91 -8.37 -3.18
C ALA A 149 -13.58 -7.90 -2.53
N ASN A 150 -13.62 -7.66 -1.22
CA ASN A 150 -12.51 -7.27 -0.36
C ASN A 150 -11.99 -5.83 -0.57
N ALA A 151 -12.68 -5.00 -1.36
CA ALA A 151 -12.35 -3.58 -1.54
C ALA A 151 -13.34 -2.66 -0.78
N VAL A 152 -13.76 -3.05 0.43
CA VAL A 152 -14.72 -2.32 1.28
C VAL A 152 -14.05 -1.14 2.00
N GLY A 153 -12.88 -1.36 2.58
CA GLY A 153 -12.09 -0.37 3.30
C GLY A 153 -11.20 0.48 2.40
N GLY A 154 -10.84 -0.07 1.24
CA GLY A 154 -10.00 0.61 0.26
C GLY A 154 -9.20 -0.34 -0.62
N VAL A 155 -8.37 0.26 -1.46
CA VAL A 155 -7.43 -0.44 -2.36
C VAL A 155 -6.05 0.17 -2.21
N VAL A 156 -5.04 -0.67 -2.08
CA VAL A 156 -3.61 -0.32 -2.09
C VAL A 156 -2.97 -1.01 -3.29
N ASN A 157 -2.51 -0.24 -4.26
CA ASN A 157 -1.93 -0.76 -5.50
C ASN A 157 -0.48 -0.30 -5.64
N LEU A 158 0.44 -1.27 -5.66
CA LEU A 158 1.84 -1.03 -5.90
C LEU A 158 2.09 -1.04 -7.41
N ILE A 159 2.51 0.08 -7.96
CA ILE A 159 2.80 0.24 -9.38
C ILE A 159 4.30 0.10 -9.60
N SER A 160 4.68 -0.84 -10.43
CA SER A 160 6.09 -1.09 -10.79
C SER A 160 6.70 0.09 -11.54
N ARG A 161 8.00 0.32 -11.32
CA ARG A 161 8.78 1.34 -12.04
C ARG A 161 8.94 0.94 -13.51
N GLU A 162 8.78 1.88 -14.42
CA GLU A 162 9.12 1.74 -15.84
C GLU A 162 10.37 2.55 -16.17
N ASP A 163 11.48 1.87 -16.39
CA ASP A 163 12.72 2.50 -16.82
C ASP A 163 12.88 2.45 -18.33
N THR A 164 13.47 3.51 -18.89
CA THR A 164 13.68 3.65 -20.33
C THR A 164 15.15 3.63 -20.73
N ALA A 165 16.08 3.59 -19.75
CA ALA A 165 17.50 3.49 -20.01
C ALA A 165 17.85 2.16 -20.73
N PRO A 166 18.89 2.14 -21.60
CA PRO A 166 19.34 0.92 -22.26
C PRO A 166 19.67 -0.19 -21.27
N TRP A 167 20.31 0.17 -20.16
CA TRP A 167 20.50 -0.69 -19.01
C TRP A 167 20.64 0.16 -17.73
N HIS A 168 20.24 -0.43 -16.60
CA HIS A 168 20.54 0.07 -15.27
C HIS A 168 20.66 -1.09 -14.29
N LEU A 169 21.44 -0.91 -13.25
CA LEU A 169 21.58 -1.84 -12.14
C LEU A 169 21.58 -1.04 -10.84
N ASP A 170 20.51 -1.16 -10.08
CA ASP A 170 20.41 -0.55 -8.76
C ASP A 170 20.73 -1.60 -7.70
N LEU A 171 21.77 -1.36 -6.92
CA LEU A 171 22.15 -2.21 -5.79
C LEU A 171 21.85 -1.48 -4.48
N ASN A 172 21.27 -2.18 -3.53
CA ASN A 172 21.03 -1.65 -2.20
C ASN A 172 21.40 -2.66 -1.12
N SER A 173 21.86 -2.14 0.01
CA SER A 173 22.12 -2.94 1.20
C SER A 173 21.84 -2.11 2.44
N ARG A 174 21.23 -2.73 3.46
CA ARG A 174 20.88 -2.07 4.72
C ARG A 174 21.08 -3.03 5.88
N TYR A 175 21.69 -2.53 6.93
CA TYR A 175 21.79 -3.17 8.23
C TYR A 175 20.94 -2.42 9.26
N SER A 176 20.19 -3.14 10.08
CA SER A 176 19.42 -2.61 11.20
C SER A 176 19.84 -3.32 12.49
N ALA A 177 20.10 -2.54 13.53
CA ALA A 177 20.55 -3.06 14.83
C ALA A 177 19.46 -3.88 15.54
N MET A 178 18.18 -3.64 15.23
CA MET A 178 17.09 -4.45 15.78
C MET A 178 17.08 -5.83 15.13
N GLY A 179 17.51 -6.84 15.88
CA GLY A 179 17.57 -8.23 15.42
C GLY A 179 18.71 -8.52 14.45
N ASP A 180 19.76 -7.69 14.41
CA ASP A 180 20.87 -7.84 13.44
C ASP A 180 20.33 -8.07 12.02
N GLU A 181 19.32 -7.28 11.63
CA GLU A 181 18.66 -7.48 10.34
C GLU A 181 19.53 -6.96 9.21
N TRP A 182 19.77 -7.80 8.23
CA TRP A 182 20.41 -7.42 6.99
C TRP A 182 19.48 -7.61 5.82
N ARG A 183 19.36 -6.56 5.01
CA ARG A 183 18.62 -6.54 3.75
C ARG A 183 19.58 -6.21 2.61
N ALA A 184 19.41 -6.88 1.48
CA ALA A 184 20.12 -6.57 0.24
C ALA A 184 19.18 -6.73 -0.94
N GLY A 185 19.37 -5.91 -1.96
CA GLY A 185 18.55 -5.95 -3.16
C GLY A 185 19.32 -5.54 -4.40
N ALA A 186 18.84 -6.03 -5.54
CA ALA A 186 19.32 -5.67 -6.87
C ALA A 186 18.13 -5.53 -7.81
N VAL A 187 18.12 -4.47 -8.63
CA VAL A 187 17.18 -4.27 -9.73
C VAL A 187 17.97 -4.07 -11.00
N LEU A 188 17.86 -5.03 -11.91
CA LEU A 188 18.50 -4.98 -13.22
C LEU A 188 17.46 -4.67 -14.29
N GLY A 189 17.57 -3.54 -14.96
CA GLY A 189 16.77 -3.20 -16.13
C GLY A 189 17.60 -3.27 -17.41
N LEU A 190 17.02 -3.87 -18.43
CA LEU A 190 17.60 -3.99 -19.76
C LEU A 190 16.57 -3.56 -20.80
N SER A 191 16.97 -2.74 -21.77
CA SER A 191 16.11 -2.28 -22.85
C SER A 191 16.83 -2.42 -24.18
N SER A 192 16.24 -3.14 -25.12
CA SER A 192 16.77 -3.33 -26.46
C SER A 192 15.63 -3.31 -27.49
N GLY A 193 15.62 -2.28 -28.33
CA GLY A 193 14.57 -2.10 -29.33
C GLY A 193 13.17 -2.04 -28.72
N ASN A 194 12.33 -3.03 -29.05
CA ASN A 194 10.94 -3.10 -28.60
C ASN A 194 10.76 -3.94 -27.32
N VAL A 195 11.83 -4.47 -26.73
CA VAL A 195 11.79 -5.36 -25.57
C VAL A 195 12.47 -4.70 -24.38
N ARG A 196 11.84 -4.79 -23.21
CA ARG A 196 12.40 -4.38 -21.91
C ARG A 196 12.25 -5.53 -20.94
N SER A 197 13.27 -5.73 -20.12
CA SER A 197 13.30 -6.68 -19.02
C SER A 197 13.64 -5.95 -17.73
N ALA A 198 12.99 -6.29 -16.63
CA ALA A 198 13.29 -5.80 -15.30
C ALA A 198 13.31 -6.98 -14.33
N THR A 199 14.50 -7.33 -13.87
CA THR A 199 14.72 -8.39 -12.88
C THR A 199 14.96 -7.75 -11.51
N THR A 200 14.19 -8.14 -10.51
CA THR A 200 14.34 -7.69 -9.14
C THR A 200 14.66 -8.86 -8.24
N TYR A 201 15.68 -8.74 -7.42
CA TYR A 201 15.99 -9.68 -6.36
C TYR A 201 16.09 -8.95 -5.03
N GLN A 202 15.49 -9.52 -3.99
CA GLN A 202 15.59 -9.02 -2.63
C GLN A 202 15.83 -10.17 -1.65
N PHE A 203 16.69 -9.89 -0.71
CA PHE A 203 17.07 -10.77 0.39
C PHE A 203 16.92 -10.03 1.71
N SER A 204 16.43 -10.72 2.73
CA SER A 204 16.54 -10.24 4.10
C SER A 204 16.75 -11.40 5.06
N THR A 205 17.50 -11.14 6.13
CA THR A 205 17.66 -12.07 7.24
C THR A 205 17.64 -11.30 8.55
N ARG A 206 17.05 -11.88 9.58
CA ARG A 206 16.94 -11.28 10.91
C ARG A 206 17.05 -12.35 11.98
N ARG A 207 17.69 -12.02 13.08
CA ARG A 207 17.67 -12.83 14.30
C ARG A 207 16.41 -12.57 15.11
N ARG A 208 16.03 -13.52 15.95
CA ARG A 208 14.95 -13.34 16.91
C ARG A 208 15.27 -12.19 17.88
N VAL A 209 14.26 -11.38 18.19
CA VAL A 209 14.35 -10.27 19.13
C VAL A 209 13.38 -10.51 20.27
N ASN A 210 13.85 -10.49 21.50
CA ASN A 210 13.00 -10.48 22.70
C ASN A 210 12.58 -9.02 22.97
N LEU A 211 11.29 -8.80 23.09
CA LEU A 211 10.75 -7.45 23.35
C LEU A 211 10.68 -7.14 24.84
N THR A 212 10.71 -8.13 25.70
CA THR A 212 10.65 -8.00 27.16
C THR A 212 11.85 -8.67 27.80
N ASP A 213 12.29 -8.14 28.95
CA ASP A 213 13.28 -8.80 29.80
C ASP A 213 12.70 -9.98 30.60
N ALA A 214 11.39 -10.18 30.55
CA ALA A 214 10.73 -11.29 31.19
C ALA A 214 11.07 -12.60 30.48
N PHE A 215 11.44 -13.61 31.24
CA PHE A 215 11.88 -14.93 30.78
C PHE A 215 10.77 -15.77 30.13
N ASP A 216 9.63 -15.19 29.79
CA ASP A 216 8.56 -15.86 29.08
C ASP A 216 8.89 -15.98 27.58
N THR A 217 9.80 -16.91 27.29
CA THR A 217 10.20 -17.24 25.93
C THR A 217 9.11 -17.97 25.15
N ALA A 218 8.02 -18.38 25.81
CA ALA A 218 6.93 -19.14 25.21
C ALA A 218 5.89 -18.24 24.53
N SER A 219 5.75 -16.99 24.97
CA SER A 219 4.77 -16.07 24.39
C SER A 219 5.28 -15.44 23.07
N SER A 220 4.58 -15.73 21.98
CA SER A 220 4.84 -15.14 20.67
C SER A 220 4.68 -13.60 20.66
N VAL A 221 3.90 -13.05 21.58
CA VAL A 221 3.66 -11.60 21.70
C VAL A 221 4.89 -10.86 22.21
N HIS A 222 5.77 -11.54 22.93
CA HIS A 222 6.99 -10.99 23.52
C HIS A 222 8.24 -11.13 22.64
N ASN A 223 8.09 -11.67 21.43
CA ASN A 223 9.21 -11.93 20.54
C ASN A 223 8.89 -11.46 19.12
N ILE A 224 9.88 -10.94 18.41
CA ILE A 224 9.87 -10.85 16.96
C ILE A 224 10.68 -12.04 16.44
N PHE A 225 10.05 -12.91 15.65
CA PHE A 225 10.72 -14.10 15.15
C PHE A 225 11.81 -13.73 14.12
N GLY A 226 12.89 -14.50 14.16
CA GLY A 226 13.91 -14.48 13.15
C GLY A 226 13.46 -15.14 11.86
N GLY A 227 14.33 -15.12 10.89
CA GLY A 227 14.10 -15.84 9.64
C GLY A 227 14.79 -15.20 8.45
N THR A 228 14.55 -15.80 7.30
CA THR A 228 15.17 -15.41 6.04
C THR A 228 14.10 -15.29 4.96
N THR A 229 14.26 -14.29 4.08
CA THR A 229 13.33 -14.03 2.99
C THR A 229 14.10 -13.86 1.68
N HIS A 230 13.64 -14.49 0.62
CA HIS A 230 14.09 -14.30 -0.75
C HIS A 230 12.89 -13.93 -1.62
N ASN A 231 13.03 -12.91 -2.44
CA ASN A 231 12.01 -12.49 -3.39
C ASN A 231 12.69 -12.20 -4.73
N ILE A 232 12.31 -12.90 -5.77
CA ILE A 232 12.79 -12.67 -7.14
C ILE A 232 11.59 -12.45 -8.04
N LYS A 233 11.67 -11.42 -8.88
CA LYS A 233 10.62 -11.09 -9.85
C LYS A 233 11.26 -10.76 -11.20
N GLU A 234 10.57 -11.12 -12.24
CA GLU A 234 10.90 -10.75 -13.63
C GLU A 234 9.68 -10.12 -14.28
N ARG A 235 9.91 -9.04 -15.02
CA ARG A 235 8.91 -8.38 -15.84
C ARG A 235 9.47 -8.12 -17.24
N LEU A 236 8.90 -8.79 -18.21
CA LEU A 236 9.23 -8.62 -19.63
C LEU A 236 8.14 -7.81 -20.31
N THR A 237 8.51 -6.70 -20.95
CA THR A 237 7.60 -5.86 -21.73
C THR A 237 8.03 -5.87 -23.18
N TRP A 238 7.10 -6.20 -24.08
CA TRP A 238 7.34 -6.26 -25.52
C TRP A 238 6.32 -5.40 -26.28
N ASN A 239 6.79 -4.34 -26.94
CA ASN A 239 6.00 -3.56 -27.87
C ASN A 239 5.97 -4.27 -29.22
N VAL A 240 4.96 -5.12 -29.43
CA VAL A 240 4.83 -6.02 -30.60
C VAL A 240 4.59 -5.24 -31.89
N ALA A 241 3.72 -4.24 -31.80
CA ALA A 241 3.33 -3.36 -32.90
C ALA A 241 2.90 -2.00 -32.35
N PRO A 242 2.79 -0.96 -33.19
CA PRO A 242 2.15 0.30 -32.78
C PRO A 242 0.77 0.03 -32.15
N GLY A 243 0.60 0.44 -30.89
CA GLY A 243 -0.62 0.23 -30.13
C GLY A 243 -0.81 -1.15 -29.48
N LEU A 244 0.11 -2.11 -29.65
CA LEU A 244 0.03 -3.41 -28.99
C LEU A 244 1.28 -3.69 -28.13
N LYS A 245 1.07 -3.75 -26.81
CA LYS A 245 2.09 -4.02 -25.78
C LYS A 245 1.74 -5.33 -25.08
N LEU A 246 2.67 -6.25 -24.99
CA LEU A 246 2.57 -7.46 -24.17
C LEU A 246 3.46 -7.33 -22.95
N VAL A 247 2.95 -7.75 -21.80
CA VAL A 247 3.69 -7.79 -20.54
C VAL A 247 3.60 -9.21 -20.00
N ALA A 248 4.75 -9.87 -19.83
CA ALA A 248 4.87 -11.13 -19.12
C ALA A 248 5.57 -10.88 -17.79
N ARG A 249 5.14 -11.54 -16.73
CA ARG A 249 5.78 -11.47 -15.42
C ARG A 249 5.85 -12.83 -14.76
N GLY A 250 6.84 -13.01 -13.90
CA GLY A 250 7.00 -14.17 -13.06
C GLY A 250 7.61 -13.77 -11.73
N GLY A 251 7.30 -14.51 -10.69
CA GLY A 251 7.82 -14.27 -9.36
C GLY A 251 7.99 -15.56 -8.57
N PHE A 252 8.99 -15.55 -7.73
CA PHE A 252 9.21 -16.56 -6.72
C PHE A 252 9.54 -15.88 -5.40
N TYR A 253 8.83 -16.28 -4.36
CA TYR A 253 9.06 -15.79 -3.01
C TYR A 253 9.25 -16.97 -2.07
N TYR A 254 10.25 -16.87 -1.20
CA TYR A 254 10.51 -17.78 -0.11
C TYR A 254 10.69 -17.01 1.19
N ARG A 255 10.03 -17.47 2.25
CA ARG A 255 10.24 -16.97 3.61
C ARG A 255 10.33 -18.14 4.58
N GLU A 256 11.33 -18.14 5.42
CA GLU A 256 11.42 -18.96 6.62
C GLU A 256 11.24 -18.08 7.85
N SER A 257 10.42 -18.54 8.78
CA SER A 257 10.18 -17.86 10.06
C SER A 257 10.51 -18.84 11.19
N ASP A 258 11.56 -18.49 11.95
CA ASP A 258 12.08 -19.33 13.03
C ASP A 258 11.21 -19.17 14.26
N ARG A 259 10.43 -20.19 14.58
CA ARG A 259 9.68 -20.32 15.82
C ARG A 259 10.57 -20.92 16.91
N LEU A 260 10.04 -21.07 18.13
CA LEU A 260 10.83 -21.63 19.25
C LEU A 260 11.25 -23.09 19.01
N ASN A 261 10.33 -23.92 18.52
CA ASN A 261 10.53 -25.36 18.38
C ASN A 261 10.36 -25.88 16.95
N TYR A 262 10.00 -25.01 16.03
CA TYR A 262 9.75 -25.34 14.61
C TYR A 262 10.02 -24.12 13.74
N SER A 263 10.07 -24.29 12.44
CA SER A 263 10.05 -23.19 11.47
C SER A 263 8.81 -23.29 10.58
N ASP A 264 8.22 -22.15 10.24
CA ASP A 264 7.22 -22.05 9.18
C ASP A 264 7.94 -21.61 7.91
N ARG A 265 7.77 -22.37 6.81
CA ARG A 265 8.31 -22.06 5.49
C ARG A 265 7.18 -21.73 4.53
N TYR A 266 7.34 -20.61 3.87
CA TYR A 266 6.36 -20.06 2.93
C TYR A 266 6.98 -20.01 1.54
N HIS A 267 6.19 -20.42 0.53
CA HIS A 267 6.58 -20.34 -0.86
C HIS A 267 5.46 -19.65 -1.65
N ASP A 268 5.83 -18.81 -2.58
CA ASP A 268 4.93 -18.21 -3.53
C ASP A 268 5.47 -18.37 -4.93
N TYR A 269 4.57 -18.71 -5.84
CA TYR A 269 4.83 -18.82 -7.27
C TYR A 269 3.78 -17.98 -7.99
N SER A 270 4.21 -16.88 -8.57
CA SER A 270 3.32 -15.98 -9.29
C SER A 270 3.73 -15.83 -10.76
N GLY A 271 2.75 -15.60 -11.62
CA GLY A 271 3.00 -15.37 -13.03
C GLY A 271 1.80 -14.76 -13.72
N GLY A 272 2.04 -14.09 -14.85
CA GLY A 272 0.96 -13.48 -15.60
C GLY A 272 1.37 -13.02 -16.99
N LEU A 273 0.36 -12.89 -17.83
CA LEU A 273 0.45 -12.34 -19.18
C LEU A 273 -0.61 -11.28 -19.34
N ARG A 274 -0.23 -10.11 -19.84
CA ARG A 274 -1.14 -8.99 -20.11
C ARG A 274 -0.93 -8.45 -21.51
N ALA A 275 -1.99 -8.30 -22.26
CA ALA A 275 -2.02 -7.64 -23.56
C ALA A 275 -2.74 -6.29 -23.41
N LEU A 276 -2.06 -5.23 -23.77
CA LEU A 276 -2.59 -3.86 -23.81
C LEU A 276 -2.68 -3.46 -25.29
N TRP A 277 -3.89 -3.31 -25.79
CA TRP A 277 -4.13 -3.01 -27.19
C TRP A 277 -4.89 -1.72 -27.35
N ASN A 278 -4.22 -0.69 -27.85
CA ASN A 278 -4.86 0.51 -28.35
C ASN A 278 -5.41 0.21 -29.75
N ILE A 279 -6.70 -0.13 -29.83
CA ILE A 279 -7.38 -0.55 -31.07
C ILE A 279 -7.47 0.63 -32.05
N ARG A 280 -7.74 1.80 -31.52
CA ARG A 280 -7.77 3.10 -32.21
C ARG A 280 -7.75 4.22 -31.18
N GLU A 281 -7.51 5.44 -31.60
CA GLU A 281 -7.53 6.61 -30.73
C GLU A 281 -8.82 6.63 -29.85
N GLY A 282 -8.61 6.70 -28.53
CA GLY A 282 -9.65 6.66 -27.52
C GLY A 282 -10.37 5.31 -27.37
N SER A 283 -9.75 4.18 -27.77
CA SER A 283 -10.30 2.84 -27.55
C SER A 283 -9.19 1.87 -27.22
N ASP A 284 -9.18 1.41 -25.97
CA ASP A 284 -8.19 0.50 -25.42
C ASP A 284 -8.86 -0.79 -24.95
N LEU A 285 -8.20 -1.92 -25.20
CA LEU A 285 -8.55 -3.24 -24.69
C LEU A 285 -7.37 -3.80 -23.90
N GLU A 286 -7.64 -4.21 -22.68
CA GLU A 286 -6.72 -4.97 -21.85
C GLU A 286 -7.26 -6.38 -21.66
N LEU A 287 -6.42 -7.38 -21.88
CA LEU A 287 -6.68 -8.78 -21.58
C LEU A 287 -5.55 -9.28 -20.72
N SER A 288 -5.85 -9.92 -19.59
CA SER A 288 -4.81 -10.52 -18.78
C SER A 288 -5.22 -11.87 -18.19
N TYR A 289 -4.21 -12.67 -17.96
CA TYR A 289 -4.26 -13.89 -17.17
C TYR A 289 -3.21 -13.81 -16.09
N SER A 290 -3.60 -14.10 -14.85
CA SER A 290 -2.66 -14.22 -13.73
C SER A 290 -2.87 -15.53 -12.98
N TYR A 291 -1.74 -16.04 -12.48
CA TYR A 291 -1.63 -17.17 -11.59
C TYR A 291 -0.86 -16.77 -10.36
N ASP A 292 -1.37 -17.17 -9.19
CA ASP A 292 -0.70 -16.96 -7.91
C ASP A 292 -0.94 -18.18 -7.02
N GLN A 293 0.14 -18.76 -6.46
CA GLN A 293 0.10 -19.89 -5.53
C GLN A 293 0.92 -19.56 -4.30
N TYR A 294 0.27 -19.61 -3.14
CA TYR A 294 0.90 -19.37 -1.86
C TYR A 294 0.77 -20.60 -0.96
N ASP A 295 1.92 -21.14 -0.55
CA ASP A 295 2.02 -22.35 0.26
C ASP A 295 2.69 -22.02 1.59
N LYS A 296 2.17 -22.61 2.69
CA LYS A 296 2.79 -22.61 4.02
C LYS A 296 3.00 -24.06 4.47
N SER A 297 4.15 -24.35 5.05
CA SER A 297 4.48 -25.66 5.61
C SER A 297 5.25 -25.52 6.91
N ARG A 298 5.00 -26.38 7.86
CA ARG A 298 5.72 -26.44 9.13
C ARG A 298 6.84 -27.49 9.08
N PHE A 299 7.98 -27.14 9.68
CA PHE A 299 9.15 -28.00 9.79
C PHE A 299 9.62 -28.08 11.24
N GLU A 300 9.88 -29.30 11.72
CA GLU A 300 10.59 -29.59 12.95
C GLU A 300 11.99 -30.10 12.61
N GLY A 301 12.99 -29.20 12.72
CA GLY A 301 14.28 -29.39 12.08
C GLY A 301 14.12 -29.47 10.57
N ASP A 302 14.67 -30.53 9.94
CA ASP A 302 14.53 -30.76 8.49
C ASP A 302 13.30 -31.59 8.12
N ARG A 303 12.52 -32.05 9.11
CA ARG A 303 11.34 -32.88 8.88
C ARG A 303 10.10 -32.00 8.70
N ARG A 304 9.45 -32.10 7.55
CA ARG A 304 8.13 -31.53 7.33
C ARG A 304 7.07 -32.28 8.15
N THR A 305 6.24 -31.56 8.91
CA THR A 305 5.24 -32.18 9.80
C THR A 305 3.97 -32.59 9.06
N HIS A 306 3.54 -31.76 8.07
CA HIS A 306 2.36 -32.00 7.23
C HIS A 306 2.68 -31.65 5.77
N ASP A 307 1.97 -32.30 4.84
CA ASP A 307 1.98 -31.90 3.44
C ASP A 307 1.11 -30.65 3.27
N HIS A 308 1.71 -29.49 3.04
CA HIS A 308 1.09 -28.19 2.94
C HIS A 308 0.08 -27.92 4.07
N ASP A 309 0.51 -27.30 5.14
CA ASP A 309 -0.38 -26.81 6.19
C ASP A 309 -1.44 -25.86 5.61
N TYR A 310 -1.08 -25.18 4.52
CA TYR A 310 -1.92 -24.26 3.77
C TYR A 310 -1.42 -24.18 2.32
N SER A 311 -2.32 -24.28 1.34
CA SER A 311 -2.02 -24.03 -0.09
C SER A 311 -3.22 -23.35 -0.75
N ASN A 312 -3.03 -22.11 -1.17
CA ASN A 312 -4.01 -21.34 -1.94
C ASN A 312 -3.49 -21.13 -3.36
N ARG A 313 -4.33 -21.39 -4.36
CA ARG A 313 -4.02 -21.23 -5.78
C ARG A 313 -5.14 -20.46 -6.45
N GLN A 314 -4.78 -19.40 -7.15
CA GLN A 314 -5.73 -18.57 -7.86
C GLN A 314 -5.34 -18.46 -9.33
N HIS A 315 -6.34 -18.61 -10.20
CA HIS A 315 -6.25 -18.31 -11.63
C HIS A 315 -7.25 -17.21 -11.92
N ILE A 316 -6.81 -16.11 -12.49
CA ILE A 316 -7.67 -14.97 -12.82
C ILE A 316 -7.55 -14.65 -14.31
N LEU A 317 -8.70 -14.57 -14.98
CA LEU A 317 -8.82 -14.00 -16.32
C LEU A 317 -9.52 -12.65 -16.19
N HIS A 318 -8.96 -11.64 -16.82
CA HIS A 318 -9.44 -10.27 -16.79
C HIS A 318 -9.57 -9.69 -18.20
N ALA A 319 -10.67 -8.98 -18.46
CA ALA A 319 -10.88 -8.19 -19.66
C ALA A 319 -11.38 -6.79 -19.29
N LEU A 320 -10.77 -5.76 -19.86
CA LEU A 320 -11.15 -4.37 -19.65
C LEU A 320 -11.18 -3.63 -20.99
N PHE A 321 -12.27 -2.97 -21.28
CA PHE A 321 -12.43 -2.16 -22.47
C PHE A 321 -12.75 -0.71 -22.11
N ASN A 322 -11.97 0.22 -22.64
CA ASN A 322 -12.18 1.66 -22.50
C ASN A 322 -12.55 2.30 -23.83
N ARG A 323 -13.48 3.25 -23.80
CA ARG A 323 -13.90 4.03 -24.95
C ARG A 323 -14.15 5.49 -24.58
N ILE A 324 -13.42 6.39 -25.22
CA ILE A 324 -13.63 7.83 -25.10
C ILE A 324 -14.66 8.27 -26.15
N LEU A 325 -15.75 8.90 -25.71
CA LEU A 325 -16.85 9.43 -26.51
C LEU A 325 -17.01 10.94 -26.24
N GLY A 326 -16.09 11.74 -26.75
CA GLY A 326 -16.05 13.18 -26.48
C GLY A 326 -15.79 13.46 -24.99
N LYS A 327 -16.82 13.91 -24.26
CA LYS A 327 -16.76 14.25 -22.83
C LYS A 327 -17.08 13.06 -21.91
N LEU A 328 -17.40 11.91 -22.46
CA LEU A 328 -17.73 10.68 -21.72
C LEU A 328 -16.68 9.61 -22.03
N THR A 329 -16.10 9.04 -20.98
CA THR A 329 -15.31 7.81 -21.06
C THR A 329 -16.14 6.66 -20.51
N LEU A 330 -16.35 5.63 -21.33
CA LEU A 330 -17.00 4.39 -20.93
C LEU A 330 -15.93 3.33 -20.68
N THR A 331 -16.04 2.65 -19.52
CA THR A 331 -15.21 1.51 -19.15
C THR A 331 -16.12 0.34 -18.88
N ALA A 332 -15.82 -0.82 -19.47
CA ALA A 332 -16.51 -2.08 -19.17
C ALA A 332 -15.46 -3.15 -18.89
N GLY A 333 -15.69 -3.96 -17.87
CA GLY A 333 -14.78 -5.04 -17.50
C GLY A 333 -15.52 -6.29 -17.06
N ALA A 334 -14.81 -7.42 -17.15
CA ALA A 334 -15.28 -8.71 -16.66
C ALA A 334 -14.10 -9.52 -16.15
N ASP A 335 -14.30 -10.20 -15.02
CA ASP A 335 -13.31 -11.07 -14.40
C ASP A 335 -13.89 -12.48 -14.21
N TYR A 336 -13.01 -13.47 -14.32
CA TYR A 336 -13.26 -14.83 -13.86
C TYR A 336 -12.12 -15.24 -12.96
N MET A 337 -12.43 -15.70 -11.74
CA MET A 337 -11.45 -16.22 -10.79
C MET A 337 -11.81 -17.67 -10.41
N HIS A 338 -10.83 -18.53 -10.51
CA HIS A 338 -10.84 -19.86 -9.90
C HIS A 338 -9.92 -19.86 -8.69
N ASP A 339 -10.49 -20.06 -7.50
CA ASP A 339 -9.81 -20.08 -6.22
C ASP A 339 -9.87 -21.48 -5.60
N TYR A 340 -8.70 -22.04 -5.30
CA TYR A 340 -8.50 -23.33 -4.67
C TYR A 340 -7.79 -23.14 -3.34
N LEU A 341 -8.35 -23.70 -2.28
CA LEU A 341 -7.76 -23.70 -0.94
C LEU A 341 -7.78 -25.09 -0.33
N THR A 342 -6.62 -25.53 0.15
CA THR A 342 -6.48 -26.66 1.08
C THR A 342 -5.75 -26.18 2.33
N THR A 343 -6.21 -26.62 3.49
CA THR A 343 -5.60 -26.26 4.78
C THR A 343 -5.95 -27.30 5.83
N TYR A 344 -5.04 -27.51 6.79
CA TYR A 344 -5.29 -28.32 7.98
C TYR A 344 -6.43 -27.78 8.86
N GLN A 345 -6.83 -26.52 8.66
CA GLN A 345 -7.95 -25.89 9.36
C GLN A 345 -9.33 -26.36 8.88
N PHE A 346 -9.40 -27.14 7.81
CA PHE A 346 -10.62 -27.78 7.36
C PHE A 346 -10.75 -29.18 7.92
N ALA A 347 -11.97 -29.64 8.17
CA ALA A 347 -12.24 -31.02 8.59
C ALA A 347 -11.55 -32.04 7.65
N GLY A 348 -10.75 -32.95 8.22
CA GLY A 348 -10.09 -34.01 7.46
C GLY A 348 -9.05 -33.52 6.44
N ASN A 349 -8.39 -32.37 6.67
CA ASN A 349 -7.48 -31.73 5.71
C ASN A 349 -8.13 -31.52 4.34
N GLY A 350 -9.36 -31.06 4.35
CA GLY A 350 -10.20 -30.89 3.17
C GLY A 350 -9.66 -29.84 2.19
N ARG A 351 -10.28 -29.84 1.01
CA ARG A 351 -10.06 -28.83 -0.02
C ARG A 351 -11.39 -28.24 -0.45
N HIS A 352 -11.38 -26.94 -0.70
CA HIS A 352 -12.54 -26.23 -1.20
C HIS A 352 -12.18 -25.40 -2.42
N LEU A 353 -13.17 -25.17 -3.27
CA LEU A 353 -13.06 -24.46 -4.53
C LEU A 353 -14.12 -23.36 -4.60
N GLN A 354 -13.75 -22.23 -5.17
CA GLN A 354 -14.66 -21.16 -5.48
C GLN A 354 -14.43 -20.66 -6.90
N HIS A 355 -15.51 -20.51 -7.66
CA HIS A 355 -15.51 -19.78 -8.92
C HIS A 355 -16.21 -18.45 -8.68
N THR A 356 -15.56 -17.37 -9.12
CA THR A 356 -16.16 -16.03 -9.11
C THR A 356 -16.27 -15.55 -10.53
N PHE A 357 -17.44 -15.04 -10.89
CA PHE A 357 -17.71 -14.38 -12.17
C PHE A 357 -18.23 -12.99 -11.88
N ASP A 358 -17.70 -12.01 -12.56
CA ASP A 358 -18.17 -10.65 -12.40
C ASP A 358 -18.12 -9.85 -13.69
N ALA A 359 -18.91 -8.79 -13.72
CA ALA A 359 -18.87 -7.80 -14.78
C ALA A 359 -19.24 -6.42 -14.24
N PHE A 360 -18.63 -5.39 -14.78
CA PHE A 360 -18.93 -4.01 -14.42
C PHE A 360 -18.94 -3.07 -15.62
N VAL A 361 -19.62 -1.96 -15.44
CA VAL A 361 -19.64 -0.83 -16.36
C VAL A 361 -19.47 0.47 -15.58
N GLN A 362 -18.72 1.41 -16.13
CA GLN A 362 -18.48 2.74 -15.58
C GLN A 362 -18.61 3.79 -16.66
N GLY A 363 -19.26 4.90 -16.33
CA GLY A 363 -19.23 6.14 -17.10
C GLY A 363 -18.50 7.23 -16.32
N ASP A 364 -17.52 7.89 -16.96
CA ASP A 364 -16.80 9.06 -16.46
C ASP A 364 -17.13 10.23 -17.38
N TYR A 365 -17.85 11.23 -16.87
CA TYR A 365 -18.40 12.33 -17.64
C TYR A 365 -17.88 13.68 -17.16
N THR A 366 -17.18 14.40 -18.04
CA THR A 366 -16.62 15.73 -17.80
C THR A 366 -17.27 16.74 -18.77
N PRO A 367 -18.52 17.20 -18.50
CA PRO A 367 -19.23 18.12 -19.40
C PRO A 367 -18.56 19.49 -19.49
N VAL A 368 -17.96 19.95 -18.39
CA VAL A 368 -17.27 21.25 -18.27
C VAL A 368 -16.03 21.09 -17.39
N GLU A 369 -15.06 21.99 -17.51
CA GLU A 369 -13.79 21.89 -16.79
C GLU A 369 -13.92 21.88 -15.26
N TRP A 370 -14.91 22.58 -14.74
CA TRP A 370 -15.13 22.67 -13.29
C TRP A 370 -15.94 21.52 -12.69
N PHE A 371 -16.50 20.60 -13.52
CA PHE A 371 -17.34 19.50 -13.05
C PHE A 371 -16.98 18.18 -13.71
N ASN A 372 -16.82 17.13 -12.90
CA ASN A 372 -16.67 15.75 -13.34
C ASN A 372 -17.59 14.85 -12.50
N ALA A 373 -18.23 13.87 -13.14
CA ALA A 373 -19.04 12.86 -12.48
C ALA A 373 -18.67 11.46 -12.97
N VAL A 374 -18.64 10.51 -12.04
CA VAL A 374 -18.38 9.09 -12.33
C VAL A 374 -19.51 8.26 -11.72
N ALA A 375 -20.02 7.30 -12.48
CA ALA A 375 -20.97 6.31 -11.98
C ALA A 375 -20.56 4.92 -12.47
N SER A 376 -20.66 3.90 -11.61
CA SER A 376 -20.38 2.52 -11.96
C SER A 376 -21.37 1.55 -11.31
N LEU A 377 -21.58 0.43 -11.98
CA LEU A 377 -22.39 -0.69 -11.52
C LEU A 377 -21.62 -1.99 -11.79
N ARG A 378 -21.65 -2.90 -10.84
CA ARG A 378 -21.00 -4.21 -10.91
C ARG A 378 -21.89 -5.29 -10.33
N GLU A 379 -21.84 -6.46 -10.93
CA GLU A 379 -22.42 -7.70 -10.41
C GLU A 379 -21.34 -8.75 -10.25
N ASP A 380 -21.34 -9.43 -9.10
CA ASP A 380 -20.44 -10.54 -8.74
C ASP A 380 -21.27 -11.78 -8.37
N TYR A 381 -20.83 -12.96 -8.84
CA TYR A 381 -21.38 -14.25 -8.45
C TYR A 381 -20.31 -15.14 -7.83
N PHE A 382 -20.63 -15.78 -6.70
CA PHE A 382 -19.74 -16.66 -5.91
C PHE A 382 -20.33 -18.07 -5.82
N SER A 383 -19.62 -19.06 -6.37
CA SER A 383 -20.13 -20.43 -6.46
C SER A 383 -20.17 -21.16 -5.12
N ALA A 384 -19.22 -20.90 -4.19
CA ALA A 384 -19.14 -21.58 -2.90
C ALA A 384 -20.33 -21.22 -1.99
N SER A 385 -20.62 -19.94 -1.85
CA SER A 385 -21.75 -19.44 -1.05
C SER A 385 -23.06 -19.32 -1.84
N ARG A 386 -23.04 -19.53 -3.19
CA ARG A 386 -24.17 -19.37 -4.11
C ARG A 386 -24.85 -18.01 -4.02
N ASN A 387 -24.07 -16.97 -3.76
CA ASN A 387 -24.55 -15.61 -3.57
C ASN A 387 -24.19 -14.72 -4.75
N ASN A 388 -25.09 -13.76 -5.04
CA ASN A 388 -24.82 -12.64 -5.92
C ASN A 388 -24.67 -11.35 -5.11
N ALA A 389 -23.83 -10.44 -5.60
CA ALA A 389 -23.71 -9.10 -5.06
C ALA A 389 -23.76 -8.07 -6.17
N VAL A 390 -24.66 -7.12 -6.05
CA VAL A 390 -24.70 -5.94 -6.92
C VAL A 390 -24.17 -4.76 -6.13
N THR A 391 -23.18 -4.07 -6.68
CA THR A 391 -22.56 -2.88 -6.09
C THR A 391 -22.61 -1.71 -7.05
N ALA A 392 -22.92 -0.53 -6.51
CA ALA A 392 -22.97 0.71 -7.26
C ALA A 392 -22.06 1.76 -6.63
N ARG A 393 -21.53 2.66 -7.46
CA ARG A 393 -20.74 3.82 -7.04
C ARG A 393 -21.18 5.04 -7.82
N ALA A 394 -21.20 6.19 -7.15
CA ALA A 394 -21.36 7.50 -7.77
C ALA A 394 -20.40 8.48 -7.12
N ALA A 395 -19.69 9.26 -7.93
CA ALA A 395 -18.78 10.29 -7.43
C ALA A 395 -18.92 11.56 -8.28
N ALA A 396 -18.77 12.71 -7.64
CA ALA A 396 -18.78 14.02 -8.27
C ALA A 396 -17.63 14.88 -7.76
N MET A 397 -17.01 15.64 -8.65
CA MET A 397 -15.97 16.60 -8.33
C MET A 397 -16.32 17.97 -8.89
N PHE A 398 -16.20 18.98 -8.03
CA PHE A 398 -16.37 20.40 -8.37
C PHE A 398 -15.02 21.10 -8.17
N ARG A 399 -14.46 21.67 -9.25
CA ARG A 399 -13.23 22.45 -9.24
C ARG A 399 -13.59 23.94 -9.22
N LEU A 400 -13.68 24.50 -8.04
CA LEU A 400 -14.06 25.90 -7.78
C LEU A 400 -12.82 26.64 -7.26
N ALA A 401 -11.86 26.90 -8.11
CA ALA A 401 -10.58 27.48 -7.72
C ALA A 401 -10.73 28.63 -6.69
N PRO A 402 -9.98 28.59 -5.58
CA PRO A 402 -8.87 27.69 -5.25
C PRO A 402 -9.27 26.38 -4.53
N LEU A 403 -10.55 26.04 -4.49
CA LEU A 403 -11.10 24.89 -3.77
C LEU A 403 -11.58 23.80 -4.73
N SER A 404 -11.26 22.55 -4.43
CA SER A 404 -11.85 21.37 -5.04
C SER A 404 -12.72 20.62 -4.02
N ILE A 405 -13.94 20.24 -4.42
CA ILE A 405 -14.89 19.50 -3.59
C ILE A 405 -15.12 18.14 -4.25
N ARG A 406 -14.95 17.05 -3.50
CA ARG A 406 -15.25 15.70 -3.94
C ARG A 406 -16.32 15.11 -3.06
N LEU A 407 -17.33 14.51 -3.69
CA LEU A 407 -18.42 13.80 -3.04
C LEU A 407 -18.49 12.40 -3.65
N SER A 408 -18.57 11.37 -2.81
CA SER A 408 -18.76 10.02 -3.33
C SER A 408 -19.64 9.17 -2.43
N TYR A 409 -20.42 8.31 -3.09
CA TYR A 409 -21.11 7.17 -2.52
C TYR A 409 -20.57 5.91 -3.17
N SER A 410 -20.34 4.87 -2.38
CA SER A 410 -19.91 3.55 -2.87
C SER A 410 -20.56 2.45 -2.04
N GLY A 411 -21.21 1.50 -2.69
CA GLY A 411 -21.52 0.22 -2.08
C GLY A 411 -20.23 -0.56 -1.85
N GLY A 412 -20.06 -1.13 -0.67
CA GLY A 412 -19.01 -2.06 -0.32
C GLY A 412 -19.55 -3.47 -0.20
N PHE A 413 -18.71 -4.43 -0.55
CA PHE A 413 -19.09 -5.82 -0.54
C PHE A 413 -17.87 -6.70 -0.26
N ARG A 414 -18.03 -7.73 0.60
CA ARG A 414 -17.05 -8.78 0.84
C ARG A 414 -17.74 -10.15 0.84
N ALA A 415 -17.28 -11.06 0.00
CA ALA A 415 -17.74 -12.45 0.04
C ALA A 415 -17.17 -13.18 1.27
N PRO A 416 -17.91 -14.13 1.85
CA PRO A 416 -17.33 -15.05 2.82
C PRO A 416 -16.14 -15.80 2.19
N THR A 417 -15.03 -15.91 2.92
CA THR A 417 -13.87 -16.69 2.50
C THR A 417 -14.15 -18.19 2.63
N LEU A 418 -13.39 -19.02 1.93
CA LEU A 418 -13.50 -20.48 2.09
C LEU A 418 -13.24 -20.93 3.54
N LYS A 419 -12.37 -20.21 4.28
CA LYS A 419 -12.14 -20.48 5.69
C LYS A 419 -13.36 -20.16 6.55
N GLU A 420 -13.95 -19.00 6.37
CA GLU A 420 -15.17 -18.61 7.12
C GLU A 420 -16.35 -19.55 6.86
N LEU A 421 -16.42 -20.13 5.66
CA LEU A 421 -17.47 -21.09 5.32
C LEU A 421 -17.22 -22.50 5.90
N TYR A 422 -15.96 -22.98 5.92
CA TYR A 422 -15.67 -24.40 6.09
C TYR A 422 -14.64 -24.72 7.17
N MET A 423 -14.21 -23.75 7.99
CA MET A 423 -13.26 -23.99 9.09
C MET A 423 -13.84 -24.95 10.12
N ASP A 424 -13.03 -25.87 10.59
CA ASP A 424 -13.29 -26.79 11.72
C ASP A 424 -11.93 -27.06 12.37
N PHE A 425 -11.55 -26.19 13.30
CA PHE A 425 -10.17 -26.04 13.69
C PHE A 425 -10.01 -25.84 15.20
N ASP A 426 -9.20 -26.69 15.81
CA ASP A 426 -8.73 -26.50 17.18
C ASP A 426 -7.56 -25.50 17.22
N MET A 427 -7.78 -24.36 17.83
CA MET A 427 -6.76 -23.34 18.03
C MET A 427 -5.85 -23.71 19.21
N ALA A 428 -5.02 -24.74 19.01
CA ALA A 428 -4.02 -25.22 19.96
C ALA A 428 -4.59 -25.57 21.37
N GLY A 429 -5.77 -26.15 21.45
CA GLY A 429 -6.42 -26.49 22.71
C GLY A 429 -6.99 -25.30 23.47
N ILE A 430 -7.00 -24.09 22.87
CA ILE A 430 -7.58 -22.90 23.49
C ILE A 430 -9.08 -22.86 23.24
N GLN A 431 -9.50 -23.03 22.01
CA GLN A 431 -10.89 -23.09 21.58
C GLN A 431 -11.03 -23.64 20.17
N MET A 432 -12.19 -24.19 19.86
CA MET A 432 -12.58 -24.56 18.51
C MET A 432 -13.02 -23.33 17.72
N ILE A 433 -12.77 -23.33 16.42
CA ILE A 433 -13.27 -22.31 15.48
C ILE A 433 -14.04 -23.02 14.38
N TYR A 434 -15.32 -22.68 14.25
CA TYR A 434 -16.25 -23.30 13.31
C TYR A 434 -16.60 -22.33 12.17
N GLY A 435 -16.49 -22.80 10.95
CA GLY A 435 -17.04 -22.15 9.78
C GLY A 435 -18.58 -22.17 9.78
N ASN A 436 -19.15 -21.38 8.89
CA ASN A 436 -20.59 -21.33 8.70
C ASN A 436 -20.94 -21.24 7.21
N PRO A 437 -21.41 -22.33 6.57
CA PRO A 437 -21.79 -22.34 5.16
C PRO A 437 -22.95 -21.41 4.80
N ASP A 438 -23.75 -20.98 5.78
CA ASP A 438 -24.92 -20.12 5.60
C ASP A 438 -24.59 -18.63 5.68
N LEU A 439 -23.30 -18.26 5.76
CA LEU A 439 -22.87 -16.86 5.78
C LEU A 439 -23.32 -16.10 4.54
N LYS A 440 -23.85 -14.93 4.80
CA LYS A 440 -24.17 -13.93 3.77
C LYS A 440 -22.97 -13.02 3.52
N PRO A 441 -22.82 -12.48 2.31
CA PRO A 441 -21.83 -11.46 2.04
C PRO A 441 -21.99 -10.25 2.97
N GLU A 442 -20.86 -9.65 3.37
CA GLU A 442 -20.90 -8.33 3.99
C GLU A 442 -21.38 -7.30 2.98
N ARG A 443 -22.15 -6.34 3.45
CA ARG A 443 -22.58 -5.20 2.66
C ARG A 443 -22.43 -3.92 3.45
N SER A 444 -21.96 -2.88 2.78
CA SER A 444 -21.79 -1.56 3.40
C SER A 444 -22.16 -0.43 2.45
N HIS A 445 -22.54 0.69 3.03
CA HIS A 445 -22.80 1.95 2.36
C HIS A 445 -21.77 2.97 2.83
N ASN A 446 -20.97 3.50 1.91
CA ASN A 446 -19.86 4.39 2.21
C ASN A 446 -20.12 5.75 1.57
N PHE A 447 -20.12 6.79 2.38
CA PHE A 447 -20.28 8.19 1.97
C PHE A 447 -18.99 8.94 2.31
N ASN A 448 -18.43 9.66 1.34
CA ASN A 448 -17.24 10.47 1.56
C ASN A 448 -17.45 11.87 1.01
N VAL A 449 -16.90 12.84 1.72
CA VAL A 449 -16.76 14.22 1.29
C VAL A 449 -15.31 14.67 1.49
N ALA A 450 -14.74 15.36 0.52
CA ALA A 450 -13.40 15.93 0.68
C ALA A 450 -13.36 17.36 0.12
N LEU A 451 -12.66 18.20 0.85
CA LEU A 451 -12.33 19.58 0.50
C LEU A 451 -10.81 19.66 0.35
N GLU A 452 -10.36 20.17 -0.77
CA GLU A 452 -8.95 20.32 -1.08
C GLU A 452 -8.66 21.74 -1.53
N ARG A 453 -7.63 22.33 -0.97
CA ARG A 453 -7.10 23.61 -1.38
C ARG A 453 -5.61 23.54 -1.62
N MET A 454 -5.18 23.96 -2.80
CA MET A 454 -3.78 24.06 -3.17
C MET A 454 -3.45 25.50 -3.50
N GLY A 455 -2.20 25.87 -3.29
CA GLY A 455 -1.74 27.21 -3.61
C GLY A 455 -0.27 27.43 -3.32
N ASN A 456 0.21 28.61 -3.74
CA ASN A 456 1.59 29.02 -3.55
C ASN A 456 1.65 30.24 -2.63
N ILE A 457 2.61 30.24 -1.71
CA ILE A 457 3.04 31.42 -0.96
C ILE A 457 4.11 32.08 -1.82
N ARG A 458 3.82 33.30 -2.33
CA ARG A 458 4.65 33.94 -3.37
C ARG A 458 5.83 34.74 -2.83
N ASP A 459 5.74 35.20 -1.58
CA ASP A 459 6.69 36.15 -1.03
C ASP A 459 7.25 35.72 0.34
N GLY A 460 8.46 36.18 0.64
CA GLY A 460 9.12 35.99 1.92
C GLY A 460 9.93 34.68 2.03
N VAL A 461 10.45 34.43 3.22
CA VAL A 461 11.30 33.27 3.52
C VAL A 461 10.54 31.92 3.39
N LEU A 462 9.22 31.98 3.54
CA LEU A 462 8.33 30.81 3.42
C LEU A 462 7.71 30.71 2.03
N ARG A 463 8.33 31.29 1.00
CA ARG A 463 7.92 31.10 -0.39
C ARG A 463 7.94 29.60 -0.73
N GLY A 464 6.88 29.11 -1.40
CA GLY A 464 6.73 27.71 -1.69
C GLY A 464 5.27 27.34 -1.90
N SER A 465 4.98 26.06 -1.95
CA SER A 465 3.68 25.51 -2.26
C SER A 465 3.05 24.80 -1.06
N TYR A 466 1.73 24.74 -1.04
CA TYR A 466 0.99 24.02 -0.02
C TYR A 466 -0.25 23.31 -0.55
N SER A 467 -0.58 22.19 0.08
CA SER A 467 -1.83 21.47 -0.11
C SER A 467 -2.49 21.20 1.23
N LEU A 468 -3.78 21.52 1.33
CA LEU A 468 -4.63 21.28 2.49
C LEU A 468 -5.77 20.36 2.06
N THR A 469 -5.94 19.22 2.71
CA THR A 469 -7.04 18.31 2.47
C THR A 469 -7.79 18.02 3.76
N LEU A 470 -9.10 18.20 3.75
CA LEU A 470 -10.01 17.80 4.81
C LEU A 470 -11.01 16.83 4.21
N SER A 471 -11.10 15.61 4.73
CA SER A 471 -12.09 14.64 4.31
C SER A 471 -12.84 14.03 5.48
N GLY A 472 -14.13 13.78 5.28
CA GLY A 472 -14.99 13.08 6.20
C GLY A 472 -15.59 11.85 5.53
N TYR A 473 -15.79 10.78 6.29
CA TYR A 473 -16.43 9.59 5.83
C TYR A 473 -17.43 9.03 6.84
N TYR A 474 -18.46 8.38 6.30
CA TYR A 474 -19.47 7.64 7.08
C TYR A 474 -19.74 6.32 6.37
N ASN A 475 -19.52 5.22 7.07
CA ASN A 475 -19.71 3.86 6.57
C ASN A 475 -20.74 3.16 7.45
N TYR A 476 -21.77 2.60 6.83
CA TYR A 476 -22.79 1.81 7.50
C TYR A 476 -22.76 0.38 6.94
N TYR A 477 -22.65 -0.62 7.82
CA TYR A 477 -22.71 -2.03 7.47
C TYR A 477 -24.11 -2.56 7.70
N ASP A 478 -24.75 -3.04 6.64
CA ASP A 478 -25.97 -3.81 6.73
C ASP A 478 -25.70 -5.19 7.36
N SER A 479 -24.55 -5.77 6.98
CA SER A 479 -24.10 -7.07 7.47
C SER A 479 -22.58 -7.13 7.47
N ARG A 480 -22.00 -7.63 8.56
CA ARG A 480 -20.56 -7.87 8.75
C ARG A 480 -20.36 -9.31 9.19
N ILE A 481 -19.29 -9.96 8.74
CA ILE A 481 -18.90 -11.29 9.22
C ILE A 481 -18.02 -11.13 10.45
N THR A 482 -18.39 -11.81 11.52
CA THR A 482 -17.70 -11.86 12.81
C THR A 482 -17.81 -13.26 13.40
N THR A 483 -17.47 -13.44 14.67
CA THR A 483 -17.64 -14.70 15.38
C THR A 483 -18.52 -14.50 16.60
N GLU A 484 -19.33 -15.52 16.92
CA GLU A 484 -20.11 -15.63 18.14
C GLU A 484 -19.69 -16.86 18.95
N ASP A 485 -20.01 -16.87 20.23
CA ASP A 485 -19.76 -18.04 21.08
C ASP A 485 -20.62 -19.23 20.62
N ALA A 486 -20.00 -20.36 20.35
CA ALA A 486 -20.63 -21.63 20.03
C ALA A 486 -20.58 -22.53 21.26
N PRO A 487 -21.69 -22.68 22.03
CA PRO A 487 -21.71 -23.59 23.18
C PRO A 487 -21.56 -25.04 22.69
N GLY A 488 -20.77 -25.84 23.41
CA GLY A 488 -20.62 -27.24 23.12
C GLY A 488 -21.97 -27.97 23.22
N GLN A 489 -22.25 -28.90 22.32
CA GLN A 489 -23.44 -29.72 22.32
C GLN A 489 -23.13 -31.15 21.85
N GLY A 490 -23.34 -32.15 22.71
CA GLY A 490 -22.99 -33.52 22.42
C GLY A 490 -21.47 -33.70 22.28
N ASP A 491 -21.03 -34.26 21.16
CA ASP A 491 -19.61 -34.46 20.84
C ASP A 491 -18.93 -33.17 20.25
N VAL A 492 -19.68 -32.08 20.11
CA VAL A 492 -19.14 -30.80 19.61
C VAL A 492 -18.58 -29.99 20.78
N GLU A 493 -17.30 -29.63 20.72
CA GLU A 493 -16.64 -28.82 21.74
C GLU A 493 -17.13 -27.37 21.67
N ALA A 494 -17.10 -26.66 22.78
CA ALA A 494 -17.38 -25.23 22.84
C ALA A 494 -16.30 -24.44 22.08
N GLY A 495 -16.68 -23.36 21.40
CA GLY A 495 -15.75 -22.57 20.60
C GLY A 495 -16.37 -21.30 20.10
N ALA A 496 -15.85 -20.80 18.97
CA ALA A 496 -16.38 -19.66 18.24
C ALA A 496 -16.88 -20.12 16.86
N ARG A 497 -18.01 -19.60 16.42
CA ARG A 497 -18.57 -19.83 15.07
C ARG A 497 -18.67 -18.53 14.32
N TYR A 498 -18.36 -18.55 13.03
CA TYR A 498 -18.60 -17.41 12.16
C TYR A 498 -20.09 -17.12 11.99
N CYS A 499 -20.47 -15.85 12.10
CA CYS A 499 -21.86 -15.37 11.98
C CYS A 499 -21.90 -14.03 11.27
N ASN A 500 -23.09 -13.60 10.85
CA ASN A 500 -23.32 -12.24 10.37
C ASN A 500 -23.85 -11.37 11.50
N GLU A 501 -23.28 -10.18 11.62
CA GLU A 501 -23.69 -9.12 12.56
C GLU A 501 -24.13 -7.88 11.79
N ASP A 502 -25.24 -7.26 12.22
CA ASP A 502 -25.83 -6.12 11.54
C ASP A 502 -25.56 -4.80 12.29
N GLY A 503 -25.63 -3.68 11.56
CA GLY A 503 -25.75 -2.34 12.15
C GLY A 503 -24.45 -1.70 12.63
N VAL A 504 -23.27 -2.13 12.16
CA VAL A 504 -21.99 -1.50 12.50
C VAL A 504 -21.85 -0.16 11.76
N LYS A 505 -21.43 0.88 12.46
CA LYS A 505 -21.22 2.23 11.94
C LYS A 505 -19.78 2.64 12.16
N VAL A 506 -19.14 3.17 11.14
CA VAL A 506 -17.77 3.69 11.20
C VAL A 506 -17.79 5.09 10.60
N CYS A 507 -17.36 6.09 11.36
CA CYS A 507 -17.22 7.44 10.84
C CYS A 507 -15.88 8.04 11.25
N GLY A 508 -15.38 8.97 10.45
CA GLY A 508 -14.13 9.63 10.74
C GLY A 508 -13.87 10.87 9.92
N VAL A 509 -12.80 11.54 10.30
CA VAL A 509 -12.31 12.76 9.66
C VAL A 509 -10.81 12.63 9.47
N ASP A 510 -10.34 12.86 8.25
CA ASP A 510 -8.93 12.98 7.91
C ASP A 510 -8.58 14.42 7.61
N PHE A 511 -7.46 14.89 8.14
CA PHE A 511 -6.87 16.17 7.82
C PHE A 511 -5.42 15.96 7.39
N ASN A 512 -5.02 16.57 6.26
CA ASN A 512 -3.65 16.51 5.77
C ASN A 512 -3.19 17.91 5.35
N VAL A 513 -1.97 18.26 5.75
CA VAL A 513 -1.26 19.47 5.35
C VAL A 513 0.07 19.06 4.74
N ARG A 514 0.34 19.50 3.53
CA ARG A 514 1.66 19.42 2.91
C ARG A 514 2.15 20.83 2.60
N TYR A 515 3.41 21.03 2.85
CA TYR A 515 4.08 22.27 2.53
C TYR A 515 5.50 21.97 2.04
N ARG A 516 5.92 22.68 0.99
CA ARG A 516 7.28 22.63 0.46
C ARG A 516 7.76 24.06 0.18
N ALA A 517 8.79 24.50 0.91
CA ALA A 517 9.42 25.78 0.70
C ALA A 517 10.52 25.68 -0.36
N ASP A 518 10.70 26.74 -1.17
CA ASP A 518 11.75 26.83 -2.18
C ASP A 518 13.16 26.69 -1.58
N MET A 519 13.34 27.07 -0.32
CA MET A 519 14.58 26.91 0.42
C MET A 519 14.91 25.45 0.82
N GLY A 520 14.03 24.50 0.53
CA GLY A 520 14.20 23.06 0.78
C GLY A 520 13.57 22.54 2.06
N LEU A 521 12.85 23.38 2.83
CA LEU A 521 12.08 22.89 3.99
C LEU A 521 10.78 22.24 3.51
N GLY A 522 10.43 21.09 4.10
CA GLY A 522 9.20 20.38 3.85
C GLY A 522 8.45 20.04 5.13
N ALA A 523 7.15 19.96 5.05
CA ALA A 523 6.29 19.47 6.10
C ALA A 523 5.14 18.64 5.51
N ASN A 524 4.92 17.45 6.06
CA ASN A 524 3.74 16.63 5.79
C ASN A 524 3.15 16.22 7.14
N ILE A 525 1.96 16.69 7.46
CA ILE A 525 1.29 16.43 8.73
C ILE A 525 -0.10 15.89 8.41
N SER A 526 -0.41 14.73 8.96
CA SER A 526 -1.70 14.09 8.77
C SER A 526 -2.29 13.70 10.12
N TYR A 527 -3.61 13.83 10.23
CA TYR A 527 -4.37 13.45 11.41
C TYR A 527 -5.63 12.71 10.98
N ASN A 528 -5.98 11.66 11.73
CA ASN A 528 -7.22 10.90 11.55
C ASN A 528 -7.97 10.84 12.89
N PHE A 529 -9.26 11.11 12.83
CA PHE A 529 -10.23 10.79 13.87
C PHE A 529 -11.13 9.66 13.37
N LEU A 530 -11.32 8.64 14.21
CA LEU A 530 -12.12 7.46 13.92
C LEU A 530 -13.08 7.18 15.08
N HIS A 531 -14.35 6.93 14.76
CA HIS A 531 -15.34 6.43 15.72
C HIS A 531 -16.03 5.18 15.13
N VAL A 532 -16.07 4.11 15.91
CA VAL A 532 -16.77 2.86 15.59
C VAL A 532 -17.91 2.69 16.59
N GLY A 533 -19.14 2.50 16.09
CA GLY A 533 -20.32 2.33 16.91
C GLY A 533 -21.25 1.24 16.36
N GLY A 534 -22.07 0.68 17.24
CA GLY A 534 -22.95 -0.45 16.90
C GLY A 534 -22.19 -1.78 16.82
N GLY A 535 -22.94 -2.88 16.84
CA GLY A 535 -22.39 -4.21 16.83
C GLY A 535 -21.66 -4.60 18.12
N THR A 536 -21.20 -5.84 18.20
CA THR A 536 -20.28 -6.33 19.24
C THR A 536 -18.85 -5.90 18.87
N VAL A 537 -18.50 -4.64 19.11
CA VAL A 537 -17.19 -4.04 18.80
C VAL A 537 -16.01 -4.68 19.56
N ASP A 538 -16.28 -5.69 20.35
CA ASP A 538 -15.33 -6.38 21.22
C ASP A 538 -14.61 -7.57 20.58
N SER A 539 -14.19 -7.44 19.34
CA SER A 539 -13.16 -8.34 18.85
C SER A 539 -11.84 -7.99 19.53
N GLN A 540 -11.30 -8.91 20.31
CA GLN A 540 -9.94 -8.76 20.86
C GLN A 540 -8.88 -8.54 19.78
N PHE A 541 -9.22 -8.74 18.50
CA PHE A 541 -8.36 -8.62 17.32
C PHE A 541 -8.48 -7.27 16.59
N SER A 542 -9.48 -6.45 16.92
CA SER A 542 -9.68 -5.14 16.29
C SER A 542 -10.07 -4.12 17.34
N GLN A 543 -9.10 -3.36 17.80
CA GLN A 543 -9.28 -2.32 18.81
C GLN A 543 -9.02 -0.97 18.16
N PRO A 544 -10.06 -0.26 17.69
CA PRO A 544 -9.88 1.00 17.01
C PRO A 544 -9.27 2.05 17.94
N ARG A 545 -8.39 2.87 17.38
CA ARG A 545 -7.83 4.04 18.04
C ARG A 545 -8.56 5.28 17.53
N PRO A 546 -9.28 6.02 18.39
CA PRO A 546 -10.01 7.21 17.94
C PRO A 546 -9.13 8.29 17.33
N HIS A 547 -7.88 8.37 17.74
CA HIS A 547 -6.98 9.43 17.31
C HIS A 547 -5.65 8.84 16.83
N SER A 548 -5.24 9.23 15.63
CA SER A 548 -3.91 8.96 15.12
C SER A 548 -3.37 10.14 14.31
N ALA A 549 -2.06 10.30 14.31
CA ALA A 549 -1.40 11.34 13.53
C ALA A 549 -0.06 10.84 13.02
N THR A 550 0.35 11.33 11.86
CA THR A 550 1.69 11.15 11.31
C THR A 550 2.27 12.50 10.91
N TRP A 551 3.58 12.63 11.00
CA TRP A 551 4.26 13.84 10.56
C TRP A 551 5.63 13.51 9.98
N ARG A 552 6.07 14.35 9.05
CA ARG A 552 7.45 14.43 8.56
C ARG A 552 7.79 15.91 8.36
N LEU A 553 8.82 16.35 9.05
CA LEU A 553 9.45 17.64 8.87
C LEU A 553 10.81 17.38 8.27
N ASP A 554 11.08 17.89 7.08
CA ASP A 554 12.29 17.57 6.34
C ASP A 554 12.97 18.82 5.78
N TYR A 555 14.27 18.67 5.57
CA TYR A 555 15.10 19.63 4.87
C TYR A 555 15.88 18.92 3.79
N GLU A 556 15.79 19.42 2.58
CA GLU A 556 16.49 18.91 1.41
C GLU A 556 17.29 20.02 0.74
N ARG A 557 18.58 19.77 0.48
CA ARG A 557 19.42 20.72 -0.20
C ARG A 557 20.39 20.05 -1.15
N ARG A 558 20.47 20.57 -2.38
CA ARG A 558 21.50 20.18 -3.33
C ARG A 558 22.80 20.96 -3.03
N LEU A 559 23.91 20.25 -2.82
CA LEU A 559 25.21 20.80 -2.50
C LEU A 559 26.10 20.80 -3.76
N GLY A 560 26.36 21.99 -4.35
CA GLY A 560 27.22 22.15 -5.53
C GLY A 560 26.56 21.74 -6.85
N THR A 561 27.40 21.69 -7.92
CA THR A 561 26.95 21.43 -9.31
C THR A 561 26.77 19.94 -9.63
N SER A 562 27.14 19.03 -8.74
CA SER A 562 27.10 17.58 -8.96
C SER A 562 26.28 16.90 -7.87
N TYR A 563 25.13 16.35 -8.20
CA TYR A 563 24.35 15.26 -7.57
C TYR A 563 24.47 15.03 -6.03
N ARG A 564 24.98 15.97 -5.26
CA ARG A 564 25.13 15.85 -3.80
C ARG A 564 23.86 16.38 -3.13
N LEU A 565 22.93 15.48 -2.88
CA LEU A 565 21.72 15.77 -2.13
C LEU A 565 21.96 15.48 -0.66
N LEU A 566 21.74 16.47 0.21
CA LEU A 566 21.61 16.28 1.64
C LEU A 566 20.12 16.31 1.99
N TYR A 567 19.66 15.27 2.65
CA TYR A 567 18.30 15.18 3.16
C TYR A 567 18.35 14.83 4.64
N ALA A 568 17.57 15.55 5.45
CA ALA A 568 17.40 15.27 6.87
C ALA A 568 15.92 15.38 7.20
N ALA A 569 15.37 14.41 7.92
CA ALA A 569 13.96 14.41 8.31
C ALA A 569 13.77 13.97 9.76
N LEU A 570 12.85 14.66 10.44
CA LEU A 570 12.27 14.24 11.70
C LEU A 570 10.82 13.82 11.41
N SER A 571 10.57 12.54 11.40
CA SER A 571 9.25 11.96 11.17
C SER A 571 8.75 11.24 12.42
N GLY A 572 7.48 10.90 12.43
CA GLY A 572 6.92 10.10 13.50
C GLY A 572 5.43 9.91 13.37
N ARG A 573 4.91 9.15 14.33
CA ARG A 573 3.48 8.85 14.46
C ARG A 573 3.03 8.95 15.91
N TYR A 574 1.80 9.37 16.09
CA TYR A 574 1.07 9.32 17.34
C TYR A 574 -0.11 8.37 17.21
N LEU A 575 -0.27 7.49 18.16
CA LEU A 575 -1.38 6.56 18.28
C LEU A 575 -2.08 6.79 19.62
N GLY A 576 -3.34 7.15 19.57
CA GLY A 576 -4.20 7.38 20.74
C GLY A 576 -4.43 6.08 21.51
N LYS A 577 -5.01 6.19 22.69
CA LYS A 577 -5.42 5.02 23.48
C LYS A 577 -6.49 4.24 22.70
N PRO A 578 -6.34 2.91 22.52
CA PRO A 578 -7.36 2.10 21.87
C PRO A 578 -8.63 1.99 22.72
N GLU A 579 -9.79 1.90 22.06
CA GLU A 579 -11.06 1.55 22.71
C GLU A 579 -11.11 0.03 22.87
N SER A 580 -10.90 -0.47 24.09
CA SER A 580 -10.83 -1.88 24.39
C SER A 580 -11.27 -2.19 25.83
N ARG A 581 -11.95 -3.32 26.03
CA ARG A 581 -12.21 -3.91 27.36
C ARG A 581 -11.00 -4.62 27.93
N TYR A 582 -10.03 -4.95 27.10
CA TYR A 582 -8.81 -5.64 27.53
C TYR A 582 -7.74 -4.63 27.95
N PRO A 583 -6.80 -5.03 28.84
CA PRO A 583 -5.66 -4.19 29.15
C PRO A 583 -4.87 -3.87 27.88
N THR A 584 -4.64 -2.59 27.64
CA THR A 584 -3.85 -2.10 26.51
C THR A 584 -2.86 -1.08 27.00
N ASP A 585 -1.80 -0.87 26.22
CA ASP A 585 -0.92 0.26 26.42
C ASP A 585 -1.69 1.56 26.16
N GLY A 586 -1.27 2.67 26.78
CA GLY A 586 -1.88 3.97 26.60
C GLY A 586 -1.61 4.56 25.22
N ALA A 587 -1.88 5.84 25.07
CA ALA A 587 -1.44 6.59 23.91
C ALA A 587 0.08 6.73 23.89
N TYR A 588 0.69 6.68 22.70
CA TYR A 588 2.13 6.81 22.52
C TYR A 588 2.51 7.48 21.21
N SER A 589 3.76 7.93 21.12
CA SER A 589 4.35 8.38 19.88
C SER A 589 5.72 7.74 19.64
N ILE A 590 6.01 7.44 18.39
CA ILE A 590 7.31 6.96 17.94
C ILE A 590 7.88 8.00 16.98
N TRP A 591 9.13 8.37 17.21
CA TRP A 591 9.82 9.37 16.41
C TRP A 591 11.03 8.76 15.73
N LYS A 592 11.30 9.22 14.51
CA LYS A 592 12.35 8.71 13.64
C LYS A 592 13.16 9.89 13.10
N LEU A 593 14.48 9.79 13.17
CA LEU A 593 15.42 10.71 12.53
C LEU A 593 16.06 10.01 11.35
N THR A 594 15.94 10.57 10.16
CA THR A 594 16.52 10.05 8.92
C THR A 594 17.50 11.07 8.35
N LEU A 595 18.70 10.61 8.02
CA LEU A 595 19.73 11.37 7.32
C LEU A 595 20.10 10.61 6.04
N GLN A 596 20.07 11.30 4.90
CA GLN A 596 20.49 10.74 3.62
C GLN A 596 21.50 11.68 2.97
N GLN A 597 22.59 11.13 2.48
CA GLN A 597 23.58 11.86 1.75
C GLN A 597 23.87 11.19 0.42
N SER A 598 23.54 11.86 -0.66
CA SER A 598 24.02 11.45 -1.99
C SER A 598 25.47 11.86 -2.16
N LEU A 599 26.29 10.92 -2.56
CA LEU A 599 27.70 11.06 -2.82
C LEU A 599 27.96 11.20 -4.32
N TRP A 600 29.12 10.77 -4.72
CA TRP A 600 29.55 10.76 -6.11
C TRP A 600 28.74 9.73 -6.96
N ARG A 601 28.35 10.09 -8.18
CA ARG A 601 27.61 9.25 -9.15
C ARG A 601 26.28 8.67 -8.61
N GLY A 602 25.58 9.42 -7.78
CA GLY A 602 24.27 8.99 -7.27
C GLY A 602 24.30 7.93 -6.16
N ILE A 603 25.48 7.49 -5.74
CA ILE A 603 25.61 6.63 -4.55
C ILE A 603 25.04 7.39 -3.36
N ALA A 604 24.11 6.78 -2.64
CA ALA A 604 23.49 7.37 -1.46
C ALA A 604 23.75 6.52 -0.22
N VAL A 605 24.02 7.20 0.90
CA VAL A 605 24.13 6.58 2.22
C VAL A 605 23.00 7.11 3.08
N ASN A 606 22.28 6.20 3.73
CA ASN A 606 21.17 6.50 4.62
C ASN A 606 21.55 6.08 6.03
N PHE A 607 21.27 6.93 7.00
CA PHE A 607 21.37 6.62 8.42
C PHE A 607 20.06 6.99 9.10
N THR A 608 19.50 6.06 9.84
CA THR A 608 18.19 6.26 10.50
C THR A 608 18.29 5.83 11.95
N VAL A 609 17.74 6.68 12.84
CA VAL A 609 17.47 6.34 14.24
C VAL A 609 15.98 6.25 14.41
N ASP A 610 15.48 5.05 14.67
CA ASP A 610 14.07 4.81 14.95
C ASP A 610 13.81 4.80 16.46
N ASN A 611 12.56 5.17 16.82
CA ASN A 611 12.14 5.29 18.21
C ASN A 611 13.10 6.19 19.05
N LEU A 612 13.33 7.37 18.55
CA LEU A 612 14.33 8.34 19.06
C LEU A 612 14.20 8.59 20.58
N PHE A 613 12.98 8.57 21.12
CA PHE A 613 12.70 8.82 22.54
C PHE A 613 12.55 7.55 23.37
N ASN A 614 12.99 6.41 22.86
CA ASN A 614 13.08 5.13 23.57
C ASN A 614 11.74 4.66 24.18
N TYR A 615 10.64 4.86 23.44
CA TYR A 615 9.37 4.34 23.89
C TYR A 615 9.42 2.81 23.96
N ARG A 616 8.89 2.24 25.06
CA ARG A 616 8.72 0.80 25.23
C ARG A 616 7.30 0.54 25.75
N PRO A 617 6.53 -0.36 25.13
CA PRO A 617 5.24 -0.77 25.66
C PRO A 617 5.37 -1.33 27.07
N LYS A 618 4.40 -1.01 27.93
CA LYS A 618 4.28 -1.59 29.27
C LYS A 618 3.50 -2.89 29.24
N ILE A 619 2.60 -3.01 28.27
CA ILE A 619 1.76 -4.17 28.04
C ILE A 619 1.94 -4.52 26.56
N TYR A 620 2.41 -5.72 26.28
CA TYR A 620 2.49 -6.24 24.92
C TYR A 620 1.20 -6.97 24.60
N TYR A 621 0.48 -6.43 23.63
CA TYR A 621 -0.77 -6.96 23.12
C TYR A 621 -0.79 -6.85 21.59
N TRP A 622 -1.83 -7.33 20.92
CA TRP A 622 -1.94 -7.45 19.45
C TRP A 622 -1.59 -6.19 18.66
N ASN A 623 -1.90 -5.02 19.21
CA ASN A 623 -1.67 -3.72 18.57
C ASN A 623 -0.62 -2.86 19.31
N SER A 624 0.20 -3.49 20.13
CA SER A 624 1.33 -2.81 20.75
C SER A 624 2.46 -2.58 19.74
N ALA A 625 3.25 -1.53 19.95
CA ALA A 625 4.43 -1.29 19.13
C ALA A 625 5.45 -2.43 19.31
N MET A 626 5.85 -3.04 18.22
CA MET A 626 6.88 -4.09 18.20
C MET A 626 8.27 -3.43 18.20
N THR A 627 8.72 -2.97 19.36
CA THR A 627 9.98 -2.22 19.53
C THR A 627 10.72 -2.60 20.79
N THR A 628 12.05 -2.62 20.71
CA THR A 628 12.97 -2.77 21.85
C THR A 628 13.42 -1.44 22.43
N GLY A 629 12.84 -0.32 21.99
CA GLY A 629 13.28 1.03 22.28
C GLY A 629 14.06 1.62 21.11
N THR A 630 14.99 2.54 21.40
CA THR A 630 15.78 3.21 20.36
C THR A 630 16.65 2.21 19.60
N THR A 631 16.56 2.23 18.27
CA THR A 631 17.38 1.42 17.37
C THR A 631 17.89 2.27 16.20
N TRP A 632 18.84 1.75 15.44
CA TRP A 632 19.42 2.46 14.30
C TRP A 632 19.62 1.54 13.12
N SER A 633 19.69 2.12 11.94
CA SER A 633 20.03 1.42 10.71
C SER A 633 20.91 2.27 9.81
N ILE A 634 21.71 1.60 9.00
CA ILE A 634 22.54 2.21 7.96
C ILE A 634 22.33 1.49 6.66
N GLY A 635 22.20 2.24 5.59
CA GLY A 635 21.99 1.71 4.24
C GLY A 635 22.87 2.38 3.22
N ILE A 636 23.13 1.68 2.12
CA ILE A 636 23.78 2.19 0.93
C ILE A 636 22.98 1.82 -0.30
N SER A 637 22.86 2.75 -1.24
CA SER A 637 22.26 2.55 -2.55
C SER A 637 23.26 2.96 -3.63
N ILE A 638 23.43 2.13 -4.65
CA ILE A 638 24.40 2.29 -5.72
C ILE A 638 23.67 2.13 -7.05
N PRO A 639 23.21 3.24 -7.68
CA PRO A 639 22.70 3.20 -9.03
C PRO A 639 23.85 3.13 -10.04
N LEU A 640 23.75 2.23 -10.98
CA LEU A 640 24.68 2.06 -12.10
C LEU A 640 23.86 2.11 -13.41
N ASP A 641 24.21 2.97 -14.34
CA ASP A 641 23.55 3.10 -15.64
C ASP A 641 24.54 3.45 -16.74
N ASP A 642 24.06 3.60 -17.97
CA ASP A 642 24.84 3.94 -19.15
C ASP A 642 25.47 5.35 -19.15
N ARG A 643 25.18 6.17 -18.14
CA ARG A 643 25.76 7.51 -17.96
C ARG A 643 27.02 7.50 -17.09
N LEU A 644 27.44 6.34 -16.60
CA LEU A 644 28.68 6.13 -15.84
C LEU A 644 29.88 5.95 -16.76
#